data_262369761bc74b0a7a9276ccb559307f
#
_entry.id   262369761bc74b0a7a9276ccb559307f
#
_cell.length_a   1.000
_cell.length_b   1.000
_cell.length_c   1.000
_cell.angle_alpha   90.00
_cell.angle_beta   90.00
_cell.angle_gamma   90.00
#
_symmetry.space_group_name_H-M   'P 1'
#
loop_
_entity.id
_entity.type
_entity.pdbx_description
1 polymer ?
#
loop_
_entity_poly.entity_id
_entity_poly.type
_entity_poly.pdbx_seq_one_letter_code
_entity_poly.pdbx_strand_id
1 'polypeptide(L)'
;RDPNNVYGKFDNGLTYIVRHNERPPQRVAFYLHVKSGALDETDSQNGLAHFLEHMAFNGSKSFAPGELIPYMNKLGMQFGAHSNAHTNFDETVYKLFMPDTSDKSIDTALTIFSDWSSGLLLLPEEIDKERGIILEESRRGKGPQQRIFDQFRQQVFAGSRLAVHDVIGDEAQIEKFPKAEFDDYWNTWYRPDNMTLIVVGDIDPQAIVAKAREKLGSFKARNDGRPAPGAGLQPVSQVRAFIFTDPEQVPGQVQLMVINPPRPPMTTYDDYRYNELENLGTWMVNRRLAEMVDRGEAAFRRGGAEVSNFLNEATMPEVSAFGEPEDWNRMFEQLVIETSRAIEHGFTPHELELARKEWIAGAERAVEVEGTRDNQAWVGSISRAIGMEEPILSASQRLELVKRVVRDVTPEEIHSVFVKNFKTPNYNYILTLPDKKEGLKLPTSQDVLAAASAAWARKTEAPVEHKPVENILAELPAPGRVVSQATDADLGITTATLSNGVVVHHRFMDYKKDEVLVSILLAGGRIQETQANKGVSEVAALANATSRLTSTQIRDVMTGKKVNFDGRAGLDVMSLSISGSPADLETGFQLTHAMLTDGRIEQPALDKWKEGRRQALEMRKTQPQGQLDIAREEAFFAGDVRLRQLTAEEIDRQTVAAGEQWLRQLSGSAPIEVAVVGEISLDRTMELVCRYLGSLAQRSLGSDLDALRTLKRGPGPYDKLIRFESLTPRAQVVAGVVGAEEKEIRDVRLLTLASMVISDRMIKRLREDEQLVYSVRASHQPGRAIPGLGLLGSESSTDPDKAERLADTILEMFKEFAAGGPTDEEMGIVRKQIANVLETQMKEPRFWLGQISDLNYRGKSLEDVKALPGVYQTFKADELKDVVARYMKDDRLVRLLAIPNGQAKTTTEPSSEKAAQPAGSRMP
;
A
#
# COMPACT_ATOMS: atom_id res chain seq x y z
N ARG A 1 5.33 25.23 -15.82
CA ARG A 1 4.50 25.09 -14.61
C ARG A 1 3.03 24.94 -15.00
N ASP A 2 2.28 24.14 -14.26
CA ASP A 2 0.85 23.94 -14.46
C ASP A 2 0.09 25.29 -14.30
N PRO A 3 -0.60 25.80 -15.34
CA PRO A 3 -1.30 27.08 -15.29
C PRO A 3 -2.54 27.06 -14.37
N ASN A 4 -3.02 25.88 -13.94
CA ASN A 4 -4.17 25.76 -13.06
C ASN A 4 -3.84 26.02 -11.58
N ASN A 5 -2.55 26.20 -11.25
CA ASN A 5 -2.10 26.54 -9.91
C ASN A 5 -1.80 28.04 -9.79
N VAL A 6 -2.16 28.62 -8.66
CA VAL A 6 -1.75 29.97 -8.26
C VAL A 6 -0.48 29.84 -7.42
N TYR A 7 0.62 30.37 -7.92
CA TYR A 7 1.93 30.35 -7.27
C TYR A 7 2.27 31.73 -6.71
N GLY A 8 2.92 31.77 -5.57
CA GLY A 8 3.45 33.02 -5.02
C GLY A 8 4.32 32.85 -3.81
N LYS A 9 4.79 33.98 -3.29
CA LYS A 9 5.61 34.09 -2.09
C LYS A 9 5.15 35.30 -1.29
N PHE A 10 4.95 35.15 0.01
CA PHE A 10 4.65 36.27 0.90
C PHE A 10 5.92 37.08 1.22
N ASP A 11 5.76 38.31 1.72
CA ASP A 11 6.87 39.21 2.04
C ASP A 11 7.83 38.64 3.10
N ASN A 12 7.33 37.75 3.97
CA ASN A 12 8.15 37.04 4.96
C ASN A 12 8.97 35.87 4.39
N GLY A 13 8.73 35.50 3.13
CA GLY A 13 9.47 34.42 2.47
C GLY A 13 8.71 33.10 2.31
N LEU A 14 7.54 32.92 2.95
CA LEU A 14 6.74 31.70 2.81
C LEU A 14 6.17 31.57 1.39
N THR A 15 6.43 30.42 0.76
CA THR A 15 5.91 30.10 -0.57
C THR A 15 4.50 29.51 -0.44
N TYR A 16 3.65 29.76 -1.43
CA TYR A 16 2.34 29.12 -1.51
C TYR A 16 2.01 28.62 -2.92
N ILE A 17 1.23 27.53 -2.96
CA ILE A 17 0.65 26.96 -4.18
C ILE A 17 -0.81 26.64 -3.87
N VAL A 18 -1.73 27.28 -4.60
CA VAL A 18 -3.18 27.11 -4.40
C VAL A 18 -3.84 26.66 -5.70
N ARG A 19 -4.68 25.63 -5.62
CA ARG A 19 -5.40 25.07 -6.76
C ARG A 19 -6.88 24.95 -6.46
N HIS A 20 -7.73 25.44 -7.37
CA HIS A 20 -9.15 25.09 -7.37
C HIS A 20 -9.34 23.67 -7.90
N ASN A 21 -10.10 22.84 -7.19
CA ASN A 21 -10.47 21.48 -7.59
C ASN A 21 -11.75 21.02 -6.87
N GLU A 22 -12.76 20.63 -7.62
CA GLU A 22 -14.10 20.26 -7.10
C GLU A 22 -14.24 18.75 -6.79
N ARG A 23 -13.16 18.05 -6.53
CA ARG A 23 -13.17 16.62 -6.28
C ARG A 23 -12.49 16.23 -4.94
N PRO A 24 -13.26 15.89 -3.92
CA PRO A 24 -14.73 15.97 -3.77
C PRO A 24 -15.20 17.43 -3.66
N PRO A 25 -16.44 17.78 -4.10
CA PRO A 25 -16.96 19.13 -3.94
C PRO A 25 -17.11 19.48 -2.46
N GLN A 26 -17.01 20.78 -2.15
CA GLN A 26 -17.10 21.32 -0.79
C GLN A 26 -16.06 20.72 0.19
N ARG A 27 -14.89 20.30 -0.30
CA ARG A 27 -13.78 19.80 0.50
C ARG A 27 -12.49 20.54 0.14
N VAL A 28 -11.60 20.67 1.11
CA VAL A 28 -10.29 21.29 0.90
C VAL A 28 -9.20 20.56 1.67
N ALA A 29 -8.07 20.35 0.99
CA ALA A 29 -6.86 19.74 1.51
C ALA A 29 -5.78 20.80 1.69
N PHE A 30 -5.12 20.78 2.85
CA PHE A 30 -4.02 21.68 3.19
C PHE A 30 -2.78 20.86 3.53
N TYR A 31 -1.62 21.21 2.95
CA TYR A 31 -0.32 20.73 3.38
C TYR A 31 0.56 21.92 3.76
N LEU A 32 1.29 21.78 4.86
CA LEU A 32 2.42 22.63 5.19
C LEU A 32 3.68 21.79 5.05
N HIS A 33 4.42 22.04 3.99
CA HIS A 33 5.67 21.35 3.67
C HIS A 33 6.83 22.16 4.26
N VAL A 34 7.59 21.58 5.16
CA VAL A 34 8.82 22.13 5.76
C VAL A 34 9.99 21.38 5.15
N LYS A 35 10.90 22.10 4.47
CA LYS A 35 12.09 21.51 3.84
C LYS A 35 13.17 21.26 4.92
N SER A 36 12.86 20.35 5.84
CA SER A 36 13.77 19.91 6.90
C SER A 36 13.29 18.59 7.49
N GLY A 37 14.25 17.70 7.74
CA GLY A 37 14.04 16.36 8.28
C GLY A 37 15.22 15.87 9.12
N ALA A 38 15.39 14.56 9.21
CA ALA A 38 16.42 13.94 10.06
C ALA A 38 17.85 14.30 9.67
N LEU A 39 18.14 14.63 8.41
CA LEU A 39 19.48 15.05 7.97
C LEU A 39 19.87 16.44 8.47
N ASP A 40 18.92 17.26 8.91
CA ASP A 40 19.16 18.61 9.38
C ASP A 40 19.44 18.68 10.92
N GLU A 41 19.30 17.55 11.60
CA GLU A 41 19.59 17.41 13.03
C GLU A 41 21.10 17.51 13.30
N THR A 42 21.49 17.97 14.47
CA THR A 42 22.87 17.80 14.96
C THR A 42 23.07 16.37 15.47
N ASP A 43 24.31 15.96 15.71
CA ASP A 43 24.61 14.61 16.23
C ASP A 43 23.98 14.35 17.62
N SER A 44 23.62 15.42 18.37
CA SER A 44 22.90 15.34 19.64
C SER A 44 21.37 15.36 19.49
N GLN A 45 20.85 15.49 18.26
CA GLN A 45 19.42 15.66 17.98
C GLN A 45 18.82 14.48 17.18
N ASN A 46 19.50 13.33 17.12
CA ASN A 46 19.08 12.20 16.27
C ASN A 46 17.69 11.67 16.68
N GLY A 47 16.68 11.94 15.84
CA GLY A 47 15.24 11.66 16.04
C GLY A 47 14.42 12.86 16.48
N LEU A 48 15.02 14.03 16.63
CA LEU A 48 14.33 15.22 17.13
C LEU A 48 13.35 15.80 16.10
N ALA A 49 13.65 15.72 14.81
CA ALA A 49 12.77 16.18 13.73
C ALA A 49 11.40 15.48 13.79
N HIS A 50 11.42 14.16 13.92
CA HIS A 50 10.23 13.33 14.07
C HIS A 50 9.54 13.59 15.43
N PHE A 51 10.29 13.70 16.51
CA PHE A 51 9.70 14.02 17.81
C PHE A 51 9.02 15.38 17.81
N LEU A 52 9.59 16.40 17.15
CA LEU A 52 8.96 17.72 17.00
C LEU A 52 7.66 17.63 16.17
N GLU A 53 7.60 16.77 15.19
CA GLU A 53 6.37 16.50 14.43
C GLU A 53 5.22 16.07 15.37
N HIS A 54 5.48 15.13 16.29
CA HIS A 54 4.52 14.71 17.31
C HIS A 54 4.12 15.85 18.25
N MET A 55 5.09 16.63 18.68
CA MET A 55 4.84 17.77 19.57
C MET A 55 3.95 18.85 18.95
N ALA A 56 3.81 18.90 17.64
CA ALA A 56 2.87 19.80 16.96
C ALA A 56 1.40 19.53 17.35
N PHE A 57 1.07 18.32 17.79
CA PHE A 57 -0.27 17.94 18.25
C PHE A 57 -0.45 18.09 19.77
N ASN A 58 0.63 18.37 20.52
CA ASN A 58 0.69 18.35 21.99
C ASN A 58 0.74 19.75 22.64
N GLY A 59 0.00 20.69 22.08
CA GLY A 59 -0.18 22.03 22.63
C GLY A 59 0.43 23.14 21.80
N SER A 60 -0.39 24.11 21.50
CA SER A 60 -0.05 25.30 20.75
C SER A 60 -0.69 26.55 21.36
N LYS A 61 -0.40 27.70 20.79
CA LYS A 61 -0.94 29.00 21.24
C LYS A 61 -2.47 29.04 21.25
N SER A 62 -3.11 28.40 20.27
CA SER A 62 -4.58 28.42 20.11
C SER A 62 -5.27 27.19 20.70
N PHE A 63 -4.52 26.12 20.97
CA PHE A 63 -5.05 24.85 21.47
C PHE A 63 -4.16 24.35 22.62
N ALA A 64 -4.71 24.28 23.85
CA ALA A 64 -3.99 23.70 24.98
C ALA A 64 -3.69 22.20 24.73
N PRO A 65 -2.75 21.59 25.48
CA PRO A 65 -2.49 20.15 25.40
C PRO A 65 -3.77 19.32 25.52
N GLY A 66 -3.96 18.37 24.61
CA GLY A 66 -5.14 17.49 24.56
C GLY A 66 -6.42 18.14 23.96
N GLU A 67 -6.41 19.40 23.50
CA GLU A 67 -7.59 20.07 22.95
C GLU A 67 -7.75 19.92 21.43
N LEU A 68 -6.64 19.88 20.68
CA LEU A 68 -6.66 19.91 19.22
C LEU A 68 -7.41 18.72 18.60
N ILE A 69 -7.10 17.50 19.02
CA ILE A 69 -7.72 16.28 18.50
C ILE A 69 -9.23 16.24 18.81
N PRO A 70 -9.71 16.45 20.05
CA PRO A 70 -11.14 16.56 20.34
C PRO A 70 -11.85 17.66 19.55
N TYR A 71 -11.18 18.81 19.34
CA TYR A 71 -11.75 19.88 18.51
C TYR A 71 -11.96 19.44 17.05
N MET A 72 -10.98 18.78 16.44
CA MET A 72 -11.09 18.24 15.08
C MET A 72 -12.20 17.16 15.00
N ASN A 73 -12.31 16.27 16.00
CA ASN A 73 -13.38 15.27 16.07
C ASN A 73 -14.77 15.92 16.08
N LYS A 74 -14.97 17.02 16.82
CA LYS A 74 -16.24 17.81 16.81
C LYS A 74 -16.57 18.42 15.44
N LEU A 75 -15.58 18.66 14.60
CA LEU A 75 -15.79 19.05 13.20
C LEU A 75 -16.17 17.87 12.28
N GLY A 76 -16.14 16.63 12.78
CA GLY A 76 -16.38 15.41 12.00
C GLY A 76 -15.13 14.87 11.32
N MET A 77 -13.95 15.33 11.71
CA MET A 77 -12.67 14.78 11.29
C MET A 77 -12.31 13.56 12.14
N GLN A 78 -11.39 12.75 11.64
CA GLN A 78 -10.79 11.62 12.35
C GLN A 78 -9.27 11.79 12.36
N PHE A 79 -8.64 11.68 13.52
CA PHE A 79 -7.20 11.69 13.64
C PHE A 79 -6.58 10.52 12.87
N GLY A 80 -5.45 10.73 12.19
CA GLY A 80 -4.81 9.76 11.31
C GLY A 80 -5.37 9.74 9.88
N ALA A 81 -6.68 9.91 9.68
CA ALA A 81 -7.30 9.93 8.35
C ALA A 81 -7.43 11.35 7.76
N HIS A 82 -7.82 12.33 8.58
CA HIS A 82 -8.06 13.70 8.14
C HIS A 82 -7.05 14.71 8.68
N SER A 83 -6.30 14.36 9.72
CA SER A 83 -5.19 15.11 10.27
C SER A 83 -4.05 14.14 10.50
N ASN A 84 -2.90 14.43 9.89
CA ASN A 84 -1.70 13.60 9.98
C ASN A 84 -0.46 14.45 9.68
N ALA A 85 0.73 13.89 9.90
CA ALA A 85 1.98 14.42 9.45
C ALA A 85 2.95 13.29 9.09
N HIS A 86 4.10 13.61 8.56
CA HIS A 86 5.23 12.68 8.44
C HIS A 86 6.53 13.45 8.39
N THR A 87 7.58 12.83 8.91
CA THR A 87 8.96 13.25 8.78
C THR A 87 9.73 12.26 7.93
N ASN A 88 10.63 12.77 7.09
CA ASN A 88 11.56 11.99 6.29
C ASN A 88 12.99 12.50 6.57
N PHE A 89 13.94 12.08 5.76
CA PHE A 89 15.33 12.54 5.88
C PHE A 89 15.51 14.04 5.60
N ASP A 90 14.73 14.60 4.66
CA ASP A 90 14.88 15.97 4.13
C ASP A 90 13.60 16.82 4.20
N GLU A 91 12.50 16.26 4.70
CA GLU A 91 11.23 16.98 4.80
C GLU A 91 10.40 16.59 6.04
N THR A 92 9.57 17.54 6.50
CA THR A 92 8.44 17.30 7.41
C THR A 92 7.19 17.91 6.80
N VAL A 93 6.10 17.13 6.68
CA VAL A 93 4.86 17.58 6.02
C VAL A 93 3.66 17.36 6.92
N TYR A 94 2.97 18.45 7.26
CA TYR A 94 1.72 18.45 8.03
C TYR A 94 0.52 18.50 7.08
N LYS A 95 -0.53 17.74 7.39
CA LYS A 95 -1.68 17.49 6.50
C LYS A 95 -2.99 17.69 7.23
N LEU A 96 -3.90 18.46 6.62
CA LEU A 96 -5.29 18.63 7.09
C LEU A 96 -6.25 18.49 5.92
N PHE A 97 -7.27 17.64 6.08
CA PHE A 97 -8.36 17.44 5.12
C PHE A 97 -9.66 17.91 5.76
N MET A 98 -10.06 19.14 5.41
CA MET A 98 -11.22 19.77 6.06
C MET A 98 -12.53 19.20 5.50
N PRO A 99 -13.53 18.99 6.37
CA PRO A 99 -14.79 18.36 6.00
C PRO A 99 -15.73 19.28 5.20
N ASP A 100 -15.42 20.56 5.13
CA ASP A 100 -16.13 21.55 4.34
C ASP A 100 -15.23 22.73 3.96
N THR A 101 -15.74 23.64 3.11
CA THR A 101 -15.04 24.85 2.65
C THR A 101 -15.60 26.13 3.29
N SER A 102 -16.26 26.01 4.46
CA SER A 102 -16.73 27.17 5.20
C SER A 102 -15.56 28.04 5.67
N ASP A 103 -15.82 29.34 5.81
CA ASP A 103 -14.83 30.28 6.36
C ASP A 103 -14.26 29.80 7.69
N LYS A 104 -15.11 29.21 8.55
CA LYS A 104 -14.69 28.65 9.84
C LYS A 104 -13.68 27.50 9.66
N SER A 105 -13.93 26.55 8.77
CA SER A 105 -13.04 25.43 8.50
C SER A 105 -11.71 25.90 7.93
N ILE A 106 -11.73 26.80 6.96
CA ILE A 106 -10.52 27.40 6.36
C ILE A 106 -9.72 28.17 7.41
N ASP A 107 -10.37 29.03 8.20
CA ASP A 107 -9.70 29.81 9.26
C ASP A 107 -9.11 28.90 10.35
N THR A 108 -9.79 27.80 10.67
CA THR A 108 -9.27 26.77 11.61
C THR A 108 -8.00 26.13 11.05
N ALA A 109 -8.00 25.66 9.82
CA ALA A 109 -6.82 25.02 9.21
C ALA A 109 -5.63 25.97 9.16
N LEU A 110 -5.85 27.22 8.72
CA LEU A 110 -4.80 28.25 8.68
C LEU A 110 -4.30 28.66 10.08
N THR A 111 -5.16 28.64 11.10
CA THR A 111 -4.77 28.91 12.49
C THR A 111 -3.90 27.77 13.01
N ILE A 112 -4.27 26.49 12.76
CA ILE A 112 -3.46 25.32 13.14
C ILE A 112 -2.08 25.41 12.49
N PHE A 113 -2.00 25.72 11.18
CA PHE A 113 -0.71 25.85 10.48
C PHE A 113 0.11 27.05 10.97
N SER A 114 -0.53 28.15 11.33
CA SER A 114 0.16 29.28 11.97
C SER A 114 0.76 28.89 13.32
N ASP A 115 0.03 28.11 14.11
CA ASP A 115 0.53 27.63 15.40
C ASP A 115 1.68 26.61 15.22
N TRP A 116 1.57 25.66 14.30
CA TRP A 116 2.65 24.74 13.99
C TRP A 116 3.91 25.44 13.47
N SER A 117 3.73 26.52 12.70
CA SER A 117 4.86 27.32 12.20
C SER A 117 5.53 28.17 13.28
N SER A 118 4.76 28.75 14.21
CA SER A 118 5.27 29.81 15.09
C SER A 118 4.67 29.87 16.51
N GLY A 119 3.81 28.93 16.87
CA GLY A 119 3.04 28.96 18.12
C GLY A 119 3.06 27.68 18.95
N LEU A 120 4.00 26.74 18.73
CA LEU A 120 4.15 25.56 19.58
C LEU A 120 4.57 25.94 21.00
N LEU A 121 4.02 25.26 22.00
CA LEU A 121 4.32 25.49 23.41
C LEU A 121 5.56 24.71 23.88
N LEU A 122 5.76 23.50 23.36
CA LEU A 122 6.88 22.62 23.71
C LEU A 122 7.05 22.49 25.22
N LEU A 123 5.94 22.21 25.94
CA LEU A 123 5.93 22.08 27.39
C LEU A 123 6.73 20.85 27.83
N PRO A 124 7.62 20.97 28.84
CA PRO A 124 8.45 19.85 29.31
C PRO A 124 7.62 18.62 29.71
N GLU A 125 6.48 18.83 30.36
CA GLU A 125 5.57 17.78 30.80
C GLU A 125 4.93 17.03 29.59
N GLU A 126 4.67 17.70 28.49
CA GLU A 126 4.12 17.07 27.27
C GLU A 126 5.25 16.37 26.48
N ILE A 127 6.46 16.93 26.44
CA ILE A 127 7.64 16.25 25.89
C ILE A 127 7.87 14.93 26.63
N ASP A 128 7.81 14.94 27.96
CA ASP A 128 8.03 13.73 28.76
C ASP A 128 6.94 12.66 28.56
N LYS A 129 5.68 13.06 28.37
CA LYS A 129 4.59 12.13 28.03
C LYS A 129 4.80 11.50 26.64
N GLU A 130 5.16 12.30 25.63
CA GLU A 130 5.29 11.84 24.25
C GLU A 130 6.49 10.92 24.03
N ARG A 131 7.55 10.99 24.87
CA ARG A 131 8.71 10.08 24.80
C ARG A 131 8.30 8.61 24.78
N GLY A 132 7.37 8.23 25.66
CA GLY A 132 6.87 6.85 25.72
C GLY A 132 6.22 6.40 24.42
N ILE A 133 5.50 7.30 23.76
CA ILE A 133 4.80 7.03 22.49
C ILE A 133 5.81 6.85 21.33
N ILE A 134 6.82 7.72 21.25
CA ILE A 134 7.90 7.63 20.23
C ILE A 134 8.72 6.33 20.42
N LEU A 135 9.08 6.00 21.66
CA LEU A 135 9.81 4.76 21.94
C LEU A 135 9.00 3.51 21.60
N GLU A 136 7.70 3.54 21.81
CA GLU A 136 6.79 2.45 21.40
C GLU A 136 6.72 2.34 19.85
N GLU A 137 6.68 3.47 19.16
CA GLU A 137 6.74 3.50 17.70
C GLU A 137 8.05 2.93 17.17
N SER A 138 9.19 3.32 17.75
CA SER A 138 10.50 2.75 17.42
C SER A 138 10.51 1.23 17.56
N ARG A 139 10.02 0.71 18.69
CA ARG A 139 9.93 -0.75 18.93
C ARG A 139 9.03 -1.44 17.91
N ARG A 140 7.92 -0.80 17.50
CA ARG A 140 7.02 -1.33 16.49
C ARG A 140 7.71 -1.50 15.13
N GLY A 141 8.65 -0.62 14.79
CA GLY A 141 9.44 -0.69 13.56
C GLY A 141 10.47 -1.83 13.55
N LYS A 142 10.93 -2.33 14.72
CA LYS A 142 12.01 -3.31 14.85
C LYS A 142 11.64 -4.70 14.35
N GLY A 143 11.66 -4.89 13.03
CA GLY A 143 11.51 -6.18 12.35
C GLY A 143 12.79 -6.55 11.58
N PRO A 144 12.83 -7.72 10.92
CA PRO A 144 14.00 -8.16 10.15
C PRO A 144 14.38 -7.17 9.06
N GLN A 145 13.41 -6.54 8.40
CA GLN A 145 13.67 -5.53 7.36
C GLN A 145 14.36 -4.28 7.93
N GLN A 146 13.95 -3.79 9.11
CA GLN A 146 14.60 -2.64 9.74
C GLN A 146 16.03 -2.99 10.16
N ARG A 147 16.24 -4.17 10.76
CA ARG A 147 17.59 -4.60 11.15
C ARG A 147 18.54 -4.75 9.95
N ILE A 148 18.04 -5.21 8.81
CA ILE A 148 18.80 -5.28 7.55
C ILE A 148 19.02 -3.87 7.00
N PHE A 149 18.01 -3.00 7.01
CA PHE A 149 18.16 -1.61 6.57
C PHE A 149 19.18 -0.84 7.41
N ASP A 150 19.25 -1.09 8.71
CA ASP A 150 20.26 -0.50 9.59
C ASP A 150 21.68 -0.96 9.22
N GLN A 151 21.87 -2.25 8.95
CA GLN A 151 23.15 -2.78 8.45
C GLN A 151 23.51 -2.16 7.09
N PHE A 152 22.56 -2.09 6.17
CA PHE A 152 22.73 -1.46 4.86
C PHE A 152 23.16 0.00 5.01
N ARG A 153 22.41 0.80 5.76
CA ARG A 153 22.65 2.22 5.98
C ARG A 153 24.04 2.47 6.57
N GLN A 154 24.40 1.73 7.61
CA GLN A 154 25.69 1.88 8.29
C GLN A 154 26.89 1.48 7.43
N GLN A 155 26.76 0.49 6.55
CA GLN A 155 27.89 -0.06 5.78
C GLN A 155 27.96 0.51 4.35
N VAL A 156 26.84 0.57 3.62
CA VAL A 156 26.81 1.08 2.24
C VAL A 156 27.04 2.59 2.22
N PHE A 157 26.41 3.31 3.17
CA PHE A 157 26.53 4.76 3.31
C PHE A 157 27.57 5.20 4.36
N ALA A 158 28.50 4.32 4.72
CA ALA A 158 29.54 4.62 5.70
C ALA A 158 30.26 5.94 5.39
N GLY A 159 30.41 6.79 6.42
CA GLY A 159 31.00 8.12 6.29
C GLY A 159 30.05 9.25 5.88
N SER A 160 28.79 8.93 5.57
CA SER A 160 27.75 9.92 5.35
C SER A 160 26.88 10.13 6.61
N ARG A 161 26.06 11.18 6.62
CA ARG A 161 25.09 11.42 7.69
C ARG A 161 24.00 10.35 7.75
N LEU A 162 23.63 9.78 6.60
CA LEU A 162 22.67 8.67 6.51
C LEU A 162 23.10 7.43 7.29
N ALA A 163 24.40 7.21 7.49
CA ALA A 163 24.90 6.10 8.29
C ALA A 163 24.60 6.27 9.79
N VAL A 164 24.40 7.49 10.26
CA VAL A 164 24.26 7.85 11.68
C VAL A 164 22.85 8.30 12.03
N HIS A 165 22.27 9.21 11.22
CA HIS A 165 20.94 9.76 11.45
C HIS A 165 19.86 8.82 10.93
N ASP A 166 18.86 8.53 11.77
CA ASP A 166 17.64 7.81 11.41
C ASP A 166 16.44 8.70 11.65
N VAL A 167 15.38 8.54 10.88
CA VAL A 167 14.15 9.34 11.03
C VAL A 167 13.51 9.11 12.40
N ILE A 168 13.42 7.84 12.83
CA ILE A 168 12.89 7.52 14.18
C ILE A 168 13.85 7.91 15.30
N GLY A 169 15.15 7.96 15.02
CA GLY A 169 16.19 8.43 15.91
C GLY A 169 16.81 7.39 16.83
N ASP A 170 17.72 7.88 17.68
CA ASP A 170 18.41 7.11 18.72
C ASP A 170 17.60 7.08 20.01
N GLU A 171 17.20 5.88 20.47
CA GLU A 171 16.36 5.73 21.68
C GLU A 171 16.99 6.35 22.93
N ALA A 172 18.32 6.24 23.09
CA ALA A 172 19.00 6.79 24.26
C ALA A 172 19.05 8.31 24.25
N GLN A 173 18.98 8.95 23.08
CA GLN A 173 18.84 10.39 22.94
C GLN A 173 17.38 10.82 23.14
N ILE A 174 16.42 10.13 22.52
CA ILE A 174 14.99 10.39 22.68
C ILE A 174 14.60 10.40 24.16
N GLU A 175 15.11 9.45 24.96
CA GLU A 175 14.87 9.40 26.41
C GLU A 175 15.31 10.67 27.17
N LYS A 176 16.17 11.51 26.61
CA LYS A 176 16.87 12.58 27.34
C LYS A 176 16.77 13.97 26.72
N PHE A 177 16.18 14.13 25.53
CA PHE A 177 16.11 15.44 24.88
C PHE A 177 15.56 16.52 25.83
N PRO A 178 16.32 17.55 26.14
CA PRO A 178 15.81 18.69 26.87
C PRO A 178 15.01 19.60 25.93
N LYS A 179 14.10 20.40 26.48
CA LYS A 179 13.34 21.39 25.71
C LYS A 179 14.23 22.29 24.83
N ALA A 180 15.43 22.59 25.26
CA ALA A 180 16.37 23.48 24.54
C ALA A 180 16.72 22.91 23.14
N GLU A 181 16.79 21.58 22.96
CA GLU A 181 17.06 20.97 21.65
C GLU A 181 15.86 21.15 20.72
N PHE A 182 14.62 21.00 21.23
CA PHE A 182 13.40 21.29 20.47
C PHE A 182 13.35 22.76 20.06
N ASP A 183 13.64 23.68 20.96
CA ASP A 183 13.67 25.11 20.68
C ASP A 183 14.74 25.44 19.62
N ASP A 184 15.95 24.83 19.68
CA ASP A 184 17.00 25.03 18.70
C ASP A 184 16.59 24.55 17.31
N TYR A 185 16.12 23.29 17.19
CA TYR A 185 15.70 22.72 15.92
C TYR A 185 14.53 23.50 15.30
N TRP A 186 13.47 23.75 16.10
CA TRP A 186 12.30 24.47 15.63
C TRP A 186 12.62 25.90 15.19
N ASN A 187 13.43 26.65 15.96
CA ASN A 187 13.83 28.01 15.63
C ASN A 187 14.70 28.08 14.37
N THR A 188 15.50 27.04 14.13
CA THR A 188 16.45 26.99 13.01
C THR A 188 15.76 26.63 11.70
N TRP A 189 14.84 25.66 11.70
CA TRP A 189 14.31 25.06 10.49
C TRP A 189 12.88 25.48 10.14
N TYR A 190 12.03 25.80 11.15
CA TYR A 190 10.65 26.25 10.92
C TYR A 190 10.62 27.76 10.65
N ARG A 191 11.13 28.12 9.48
CA ARG A 191 11.25 29.48 8.99
C ARG A 191 10.38 29.69 7.78
N PRO A 192 9.84 30.92 7.57
CA PRO A 192 8.96 31.16 6.42
C PRO A 192 9.58 30.80 5.07
N ASP A 193 10.87 31.10 4.87
CA ASP A 193 11.59 30.85 3.62
C ASP A 193 11.94 29.37 3.38
N ASN A 194 11.76 28.52 4.40
CA ASN A 194 11.95 27.07 4.36
C ASN A 194 10.62 26.31 4.29
N MET A 195 9.50 27.01 4.12
CA MET A 195 8.16 26.43 4.15
C MET A 195 7.37 26.72 2.87
N THR A 196 6.51 25.77 2.49
CA THR A 196 5.55 25.93 1.42
C THR A 196 4.16 25.51 1.89
N LEU A 197 3.19 26.43 1.78
CA LEU A 197 1.77 26.15 1.97
C LEU A 197 1.17 25.66 0.65
N ILE A 198 0.54 24.48 0.67
CA ILE A 198 -0.16 23.91 -0.47
C ILE A 198 -1.63 23.78 -0.11
N VAL A 199 -2.52 24.32 -0.94
CA VAL A 199 -3.98 24.22 -0.73
C VAL A 199 -4.66 23.79 -2.02
N VAL A 200 -5.45 22.73 -1.93
CA VAL A 200 -6.23 22.20 -3.08
C VAL A 200 -7.65 21.92 -2.62
N GLY A 201 -8.63 22.47 -3.32
CA GLY A 201 -10.03 22.23 -2.96
C GLY A 201 -11.03 23.01 -3.78
N ASP A 202 -12.30 22.83 -3.43
CA ASP A 202 -13.43 23.58 -3.98
C ASP A 202 -13.51 24.97 -3.32
N ILE A 203 -12.56 25.83 -3.68
CA ILE A 203 -12.28 27.13 -3.07
C ILE A 203 -11.93 28.18 -4.13
N ASP A 204 -12.09 29.45 -3.79
CA ASP A 204 -11.48 30.55 -4.55
C ASP A 204 -10.00 30.69 -4.15
N PRO A 205 -9.05 30.44 -5.06
CA PRO A 205 -7.64 30.55 -4.75
C PRO A 205 -7.20 31.93 -4.26
N GLN A 206 -7.79 33.02 -4.75
CA GLN A 206 -7.42 34.37 -4.34
C GLN A 206 -7.90 34.69 -2.92
N ALA A 207 -9.10 34.21 -2.55
CA ALA A 207 -9.60 34.32 -1.19
C ALA A 207 -8.72 33.55 -0.20
N ILE A 208 -8.28 32.32 -0.56
CA ILE A 208 -7.34 31.54 0.25
C ILE A 208 -6.00 32.27 0.43
N VAL A 209 -5.42 32.80 -0.65
CA VAL A 209 -4.16 33.55 -0.56
C VAL A 209 -4.30 34.77 0.36
N ALA A 210 -5.43 35.49 0.32
CA ALA A 210 -5.69 36.63 1.21
C ALA A 210 -5.74 36.19 2.69
N LYS A 211 -6.50 35.14 3.02
CA LYS A 211 -6.60 34.56 4.38
C LYS A 211 -5.27 34.00 4.86
N ALA A 212 -4.54 33.28 4.02
CA ALA A 212 -3.22 32.73 4.33
C ALA A 212 -2.19 33.86 4.61
N ARG A 213 -2.25 34.95 3.85
CA ARG A 213 -1.42 36.15 4.11
C ARG A 213 -1.70 36.75 5.49
N GLU A 214 -2.98 36.86 5.87
CA GLU A 214 -3.37 37.37 7.19
C GLU A 214 -2.82 36.49 8.32
N LYS A 215 -2.93 35.16 8.21
CA LYS A 215 -2.56 34.20 9.27
C LYS A 215 -1.06 33.86 9.30
N LEU A 216 -0.43 33.74 8.13
CA LEU A 216 0.95 33.21 7.98
C LEU A 216 1.94 34.24 7.44
N GLY A 217 1.49 35.37 6.86
CA GLY A 217 2.37 36.33 6.21
C GLY A 217 3.18 37.23 7.14
N SER A 218 2.86 37.26 8.45
CA SER A 218 3.47 38.18 9.41
C SER A 218 4.51 37.54 10.32
N PHE A 219 4.54 36.17 10.43
CA PHE A 219 5.53 35.54 11.29
C PHE A 219 6.94 35.63 10.67
N LYS A 220 7.95 35.76 11.54
CA LYS A 220 9.34 35.98 11.14
C LYS A 220 10.20 34.79 11.56
N ALA A 221 11.29 34.59 10.84
CA ALA A 221 12.35 33.71 11.31
C ALA A 221 12.81 34.14 12.71
N ARG A 222 13.02 33.17 13.59
CA ARG A 222 13.43 33.41 15.00
C ARG A 222 14.94 33.51 15.13
N ASN A 223 15.70 33.01 14.14
CA ASN A 223 17.16 33.17 14.03
C ASN A 223 17.55 33.19 12.53
N ASP A 224 18.83 33.32 12.22
CA ASP A 224 19.35 33.36 10.85
C ASP A 224 19.36 31.99 10.18
N GLY A 225 19.01 30.92 10.91
CA GLY A 225 19.13 29.55 10.44
C GLY A 225 20.56 29.05 10.30
N ARG A 226 20.75 27.90 9.78
CA ARG A 226 22.05 27.36 9.37
C ARG A 226 21.92 26.65 8.02
N PRO A 227 23.02 26.50 7.27
CA PRO A 227 22.99 25.73 6.03
C PRO A 227 22.58 24.27 6.28
N ALA A 228 21.74 23.71 5.43
CA ALA A 228 21.44 22.29 5.46
C ALA A 228 22.74 21.48 5.23
N PRO A 229 23.06 20.52 6.11
CA PRO A 229 24.32 19.78 6.02
C PRO A 229 24.35 18.80 4.85
N GLY A 230 23.17 18.41 4.31
CA GLY A 230 23.02 17.38 3.29
C GLY A 230 23.34 15.97 3.81
N ALA A 231 23.16 14.95 2.97
CA ALA A 231 23.47 13.57 3.33
C ALA A 231 24.99 13.28 3.33
N GLY A 232 25.76 14.01 2.57
CA GLY A 232 27.21 13.83 2.47
C GLY A 232 27.60 12.52 1.74
N LEU A 233 26.73 12.02 0.86
CA LEU A 233 27.01 10.81 0.08
C LEU A 233 28.18 11.03 -0.89
N GLN A 234 29.05 10.02 -0.96
CA GLN A 234 30.18 10.03 -1.90
C GLN A 234 29.97 9.00 -3.00
N PRO A 235 30.26 9.33 -4.25
CA PRO A 235 30.28 8.37 -5.34
C PRO A 235 31.20 7.19 -5.04
N VAL A 236 30.81 6.00 -5.46
CA VAL A 236 31.59 4.79 -5.24
C VAL A 236 32.81 4.79 -6.16
N SER A 237 34.01 4.70 -5.59
CA SER A 237 35.28 4.72 -6.31
C SER A 237 35.91 3.35 -6.55
N GLN A 238 35.35 2.30 -5.96
CA GLN A 238 35.84 0.92 -6.08
C GLN A 238 34.69 -0.08 -5.94
N VAL A 239 34.85 -1.26 -6.51
CA VAL A 239 33.89 -2.36 -6.35
C VAL A 239 33.84 -2.83 -4.89
N ARG A 240 32.64 -3.04 -4.37
CA ARG A 240 32.41 -3.53 -2.98
C ARG A 240 31.37 -4.65 -3.00
N ALA A 241 31.45 -5.56 -2.03
CA ALA A 241 30.43 -6.58 -1.80
C ALA A 241 30.05 -6.62 -0.34
N PHE A 242 28.73 -6.64 -0.08
CA PHE A 242 28.11 -6.66 1.24
C PHE A 242 27.20 -7.87 1.35
N ILE A 243 27.23 -8.52 2.50
CA ILE A 243 26.31 -9.59 2.85
C ILE A 243 25.60 -9.18 4.15
N PHE A 244 24.32 -8.86 4.04
CA PHE A 244 23.47 -8.54 5.19
C PHE A 244 22.69 -9.77 5.57
N THR A 245 22.65 -10.08 6.86
CA THR A 245 21.95 -11.26 7.34
C THR A 245 21.07 -10.96 8.53
N ASP A 246 19.98 -11.70 8.62
CA ASP A 246 19.09 -11.67 9.78
C ASP A 246 18.45 -13.06 9.97
N PRO A 247 18.32 -13.57 11.23
CA PRO A 247 17.77 -14.91 11.46
C PRO A 247 16.26 -15.04 11.16
N GLU A 248 15.53 -13.93 11.05
CA GLU A 248 14.10 -13.89 10.69
C GLU A 248 13.88 -13.48 9.22
N GLN A 249 14.95 -13.20 8.48
CA GLN A 249 14.87 -12.98 7.02
C GLN A 249 14.57 -14.30 6.32
N VAL A 250 13.61 -14.32 5.41
CA VAL A 250 13.20 -15.54 4.68
C VAL A 250 13.61 -15.49 3.21
N PRO A 251 13.22 -14.48 2.38
CA PRO A 251 13.66 -14.45 0.99
C PRO A 251 15.12 -14.05 0.86
N GLY A 252 15.79 -14.61 -0.13
CA GLY A 252 17.07 -14.09 -0.61
C GLY A 252 16.84 -12.87 -1.50
N GLN A 253 17.69 -11.85 -1.36
CA GLN A 253 17.74 -10.69 -2.24
C GLN A 253 19.15 -10.48 -2.76
N VAL A 254 19.25 -10.12 -4.03
CA VAL A 254 20.51 -9.76 -4.70
C VAL A 254 20.34 -8.40 -5.36
N GLN A 255 21.32 -7.50 -5.19
CA GLN A 255 21.30 -6.16 -5.78
C GLN A 255 22.66 -5.81 -6.37
N LEU A 256 22.64 -5.19 -7.56
CA LEU A 256 23.75 -4.52 -8.22
C LEU A 256 23.45 -3.03 -8.16
N MET A 257 24.13 -2.27 -7.32
CA MET A 257 23.84 -0.86 -7.07
C MET A 257 25.06 0.02 -7.41
N VAL A 258 24.82 1.15 -8.04
CA VAL A 258 25.81 2.20 -8.27
C VAL A 258 25.39 3.46 -7.49
N ILE A 259 26.36 4.20 -6.96
CA ILE A 259 26.11 5.52 -6.36
C ILE A 259 26.88 6.54 -7.19
N ASN A 260 26.16 7.33 -7.97
CA ASN A 260 26.67 8.39 -8.83
C ASN A 260 26.42 9.77 -8.21
N PRO A 261 27.12 10.83 -8.65
CA PRO A 261 26.80 12.19 -8.26
C PRO A 261 25.33 12.54 -8.51
N PRO A 262 24.76 13.53 -7.78
CA PRO A 262 23.40 13.97 -8.00
C PRO A 262 23.19 14.53 -9.41
N ARG A 263 21.96 14.44 -9.89
CA ARG A 263 21.56 15.13 -11.12
C ARG A 263 21.30 16.61 -10.84
N PRO A 264 21.51 17.46 -11.86
CA PRO A 264 20.95 18.81 -11.77
C PRO A 264 19.41 18.73 -11.74
N PRO A 265 18.75 19.72 -11.11
CA PRO A 265 17.29 19.82 -11.12
C PRO A 265 16.73 19.81 -12.55
N MET A 266 15.59 19.14 -12.75
CA MET A 266 14.94 19.04 -14.06
C MET A 266 14.30 20.38 -14.44
N THR A 267 15.01 21.19 -15.24
CA THR A 267 14.57 22.55 -15.60
C THR A 267 14.34 22.76 -17.09
N THR A 268 14.91 21.88 -17.93
CA THR A 268 14.85 21.97 -19.40
C THR A 268 14.18 20.73 -20.02
N TYR A 269 13.84 20.84 -21.31
CA TYR A 269 13.36 19.70 -22.09
C TYR A 269 14.42 18.60 -22.18
N ASP A 270 15.70 18.96 -22.27
CA ASP A 270 16.77 17.96 -22.39
C ASP A 270 16.95 17.18 -21.08
N ASP A 271 16.78 17.83 -19.91
CA ASP A 271 16.75 17.14 -18.60
C ASP A 271 15.57 16.16 -18.52
N TYR A 272 14.37 16.61 -18.94
CA TYR A 272 13.17 15.77 -18.99
C TYR A 272 13.37 14.58 -19.93
N ARG A 273 13.87 14.85 -21.17
CA ARG A 273 14.14 13.81 -22.15
C ARG A 273 15.15 12.79 -21.65
N TYR A 274 16.23 13.23 -21.01
CA TYR A 274 17.23 12.35 -20.44
C TYR A 274 16.61 11.41 -19.39
N ASN A 275 15.78 11.93 -18.47
CA ASN A 275 15.07 11.13 -17.47
C ASN A 275 14.10 10.11 -18.11
N GLU A 276 13.38 10.50 -19.17
CA GLU A 276 12.52 9.57 -19.90
C GLU A 276 13.31 8.46 -20.60
N LEU A 277 14.50 8.74 -21.16
CA LEU A 277 15.37 7.73 -21.77
C LEU A 277 15.87 6.71 -20.74
N GLU A 278 16.18 7.15 -19.52
CA GLU A 278 16.52 6.24 -18.41
C GLU A 278 15.36 5.33 -18.05
N ASN A 279 14.16 5.90 -17.90
CA ASN A 279 12.93 5.16 -17.57
C ASN A 279 12.57 4.15 -18.67
N LEU A 280 12.71 4.53 -19.96
CA LEU A 280 12.51 3.63 -21.09
C LEU A 280 13.51 2.45 -21.07
N GLY A 281 14.79 2.71 -20.82
CA GLY A 281 15.82 1.68 -20.76
C GLY A 281 15.59 0.68 -19.61
N THR A 282 15.30 1.18 -18.42
CA THR A 282 15.01 0.31 -17.26
C THR A 282 13.69 -0.44 -17.43
N TRP A 283 12.66 0.15 -18.03
CA TRP A 283 11.42 -0.53 -18.35
C TRP A 283 11.62 -1.74 -19.28
N MET A 284 12.45 -1.59 -20.31
CA MET A 284 12.78 -2.69 -21.24
C MET A 284 13.53 -3.83 -20.52
N VAL A 285 14.50 -3.49 -19.64
CA VAL A 285 15.16 -4.50 -18.81
C VAL A 285 14.17 -5.18 -17.87
N ASN A 286 13.29 -4.42 -17.21
CA ASN A 286 12.24 -4.97 -16.34
C ASN A 286 11.34 -5.96 -17.07
N ARG A 287 11.00 -5.65 -18.32
CA ARG A 287 10.23 -6.54 -19.15
C ARG A 287 10.97 -7.86 -19.44
N ARG A 288 12.26 -7.79 -19.80
CA ARG A 288 13.08 -9.00 -20.02
C ARG A 288 13.17 -9.88 -18.77
N LEU A 289 13.41 -9.26 -17.61
CA LEU A 289 13.44 -9.99 -16.32
C LEU A 289 12.08 -10.65 -16.00
N ALA A 290 10.98 -9.96 -16.25
CA ALA A 290 9.64 -10.51 -16.05
C ALA A 290 9.36 -11.67 -17.03
N GLU A 291 9.78 -11.58 -18.30
CA GLU A 291 9.64 -12.66 -19.28
C GLU A 291 10.46 -13.90 -18.93
N MET A 292 11.68 -13.73 -18.37
CA MET A 292 12.45 -14.85 -17.83
C MET A 292 11.70 -15.59 -16.73
N VAL A 293 11.01 -14.86 -15.83
CA VAL A 293 10.16 -15.46 -14.78
C VAL A 293 8.99 -16.21 -15.39
N ASP A 294 8.30 -15.63 -16.36
CA ASP A 294 7.12 -16.25 -16.99
C ASP A 294 7.48 -17.52 -17.79
N ARG A 295 8.68 -17.55 -18.40
CA ARG A 295 9.18 -18.74 -19.11
C ARG A 295 9.79 -19.80 -18.18
N GLY A 296 9.90 -19.52 -16.86
CA GLY A 296 10.53 -20.43 -15.90
C GLY A 296 12.06 -20.52 -16.04
N GLU A 297 12.70 -19.57 -16.69
CA GLU A 297 14.15 -19.50 -16.88
C GLU A 297 14.88 -18.78 -15.74
N ALA A 298 14.14 -17.95 -14.98
CA ALA A 298 14.68 -17.18 -13.87
C ALA A 298 14.96 -18.05 -12.64
N ALA A 299 16.08 -17.78 -11.98
CA ALA A 299 16.37 -18.27 -10.64
C ALA A 299 15.74 -17.39 -9.54
N PHE A 300 14.98 -16.39 -9.93
CA PHE A 300 14.28 -15.45 -9.05
C PHE A 300 12.79 -15.39 -9.38
N ARG A 301 11.98 -14.97 -8.40
CA ARG A 301 10.53 -14.79 -8.58
C ARG A 301 10.16 -13.41 -9.09
N ARG A 302 11.01 -12.41 -8.80
CA ARG A 302 10.85 -11.04 -9.23
C ARG A 302 12.22 -10.42 -9.41
N GLY A 303 12.43 -9.71 -10.51
CA GLY A 303 13.57 -8.86 -10.76
C GLY A 303 13.14 -7.49 -11.24
N GLY A 304 14.01 -6.51 -11.10
CA GLY A 304 13.76 -5.15 -11.54
C GLY A 304 15.02 -4.33 -11.70
N ALA A 305 14.97 -3.31 -12.59
CA ALA A 305 15.98 -2.29 -12.77
C ALA A 305 15.36 -0.91 -12.59
N GLU A 306 16.08 0.01 -11.96
CA GLU A 306 15.65 1.39 -11.80
C GLU A 306 16.85 2.35 -11.75
N VAL A 307 16.59 3.63 -11.96
CA VAL A 307 17.55 4.71 -11.71
C VAL A 307 16.84 5.73 -10.82
N SER A 308 17.12 5.68 -9.52
CA SER A 308 16.49 6.58 -8.55
C SER A 308 17.29 7.86 -8.33
N ASN A 309 16.58 8.97 -8.09
CA ASN A 309 17.15 10.19 -7.54
C ASN A 309 16.98 10.13 -6.01
N PHE A 310 18.08 9.90 -5.29
CA PHE A 310 18.06 9.71 -3.86
C PHE A 310 18.34 11.03 -3.13
N LEU A 311 17.30 11.60 -2.50
CA LEU A 311 17.35 12.84 -1.71
C LEU A 311 17.95 14.05 -2.46
N ASN A 312 17.88 14.06 -3.79
CA ASN A 312 18.58 15.03 -4.66
C ASN A 312 20.12 15.10 -4.45
N GLU A 313 20.71 14.13 -3.74
CA GLU A 313 22.14 14.07 -3.43
C GLU A 313 22.91 12.97 -4.16
N ALA A 314 22.23 11.97 -4.68
CA ALA A 314 22.82 10.90 -5.49
C ALA A 314 21.86 10.37 -6.54
N THR A 315 22.42 9.89 -7.66
CA THR A 315 21.69 9.08 -8.61
C THR A 315 22.10 7.62 -8.40
N MET A 316 21.12 6.74 -8.17
CA MET A 316 21.37 5.33 -7.86
C MET A 316 20.75 4.41 -8.92
N PRO A 317 21.51 4.02 -9.95
CA PRO A 317 21.16 2.89 -10.80
C PRO A 317 21.24 1.58 -10.02
N GLU A 318 20.18 0.78 -10.11
CA GLU A 318 20.07 -0.50 -9.42
C GLU A 318 19.46 -1.55 -10.34
N VAL A 319 19.94 -2.81 -10.21
CA VAL A 319 19.28 -4.01 -10.72
C VAL A 319 19.17 -4.99 -9.55
N SER A 320 17.98 -5.48 -9.26
CA SER A 320 17.73 -6.36 -8.10
C SER A 320 16.86 -7.55 -8.43
N ALA A 321 16.96 -8.61 -7.61
CA ALA A 321 16.10 -9.79 -7.68
C ALA A 321 15.85 -10.39 -6.30
N PHE A 322 14.68 -11.07 -6.18
CA PHE A 322 14.22 -11.76 -4.99
C PHE A 322 13.87 -13.20 -5.33
N GLY A 323 14.34 -14.15 -4.50
CA GLY A 323 14.07 -15.57 -4.70
C GLY A 323 14.50 -16.43 -3.51
N GLU A 324 14.77 -17.71 -3.77
CA GLU A 324 15.26 -18.60 -2.73
C GLU A 324 16.71 -18.26 -2.36
N PRO A 325 17.05 -18.22 -1.06
CA PRO A 325 18.39 -17.85 -0.62
C PRO A 325 19.48 -18.77 -1.15
N GLU A 326 19.19 -20.05 -1.35
CA GLU A 326 20.12 -21.03 -1.91
C GLU A 326 20.51 -20.75 -3.35
N ASP A 327 19.62 -20.09 -4.11
CA ASP A 327 19.84 -19.71 -5.51
C ASP A 327 20.53 -18.35 -5.68
N TRP A 328 21.04 -17.73 -4.61
CA TRP A 328 21.63 -16.39 -4.65
C TRP A 328 22.66 -16.23 -5.77
N ASN A 329 23.51 -17.24 -5.99
CA ASN A 329 24.57 -17.17 -7.02
C ASN A 329 23.98 -17.21 -8.44
N ARG A 330 22.96 -18.03 -8.68
CA ARG A 330 22.27 -18.08 -9.98
C ARG A 330 21.49 -16.79 -10.24
N MET A 331 20.79 -16.28 -9.23
CA MET A 331 20.10 -14.96 -9.30
C MET A 331 21.11 -13.87 -9.66
N PHE A 332 22.22 -13.82 -8.93
CA PHE A 332 23.27 -12.84 -9.13
C PHE A 332 23.84 -12.91 -10.56
N GLU A 333 24.20 -14.12 -11.00
CA GLU A 333 24.70 -14.35 -12.34
C GLU A 333 23.72 -13.90 -13.43
N GLN A 334 22.44 -14.23 -13.31
CA GLN A 334 21.41 -13.84 -14.27
C GLN A 334 21.23 -12.32 -14.33
N LEU A 335 21.25 -11.61 -13.18
CA LEU A 335 21.19 -10.15 -13.18
C LEU A 335 22.39 -9.52 -13.89
N VAL A 336 23.60 -10.01 -13.62
CA VAL A 336 24.82 -9.52 -14.27
C VAL A 336 24.77 -9.78 -15.78
N ILE A 337 24.37 -10.96 -16.21
CA ILE A 337 24.27 -11.34 -17.63
C ILE A 337 23.23 -10.46 -18.35
N GLU A 338 22.04 -10.24 -17.76
CA GLU A 338 21.01 -9.42 -18.41
C GLU A 338 21.41 -7.94 -18.47
N THR A 339 22.06 -7.44 -17.41
CA THR A 339 22.64 -6.08 -17.40
C THR A 339 23.75 -5.96 -18.47
N SER A 340 24.64 -6.94 -18.56
CA SER A 340 25.67 -7.01 -19.58
C SER A 340 25.09 -7.07 -21.00
N ARG A 341 24.04 -7.89 -21.20
CA ARG A 341 23.33 -7.98 -22.50
C ARG A 341 22.77 -6.62 -22.91
N ALA A 342 22.15 -5.88 -21.98
CA ALA A 342 21.63 -4.54 -22.25
C ALA A 342 22.76 -3.54 -22.55
N ILE A 343 23.92 -3.66 -21.88
CA ILE A 343 25.12 -2.83 -22.13
C ILE A 343 25.79 -3.15 -23.49
N GLU A 344 25.88 -4.43 -23.87
CA GLU A 344 26.59 -4.86 -25.08
C GLU A 344 25.76 -4.74 -26.36
N HIS A 345 24.45 -5.08 -26.27
CA HIS A 345 23.59 -5.21 -27.45
C HIS A 345 22.46 -4.19 -27.51
N GLY A 346 22.19 -3.46 -26.40
CA GLY A 346 21.14 -2.45 -26.35
C GLY A 346 19.73 -3.06 -26.40
N PHE A 347 18.83 -2.35 -27.08
CA PHE A 347 17.40 -2.64 -27.13
C PHE A 347 16.92 -2.83 -28.56
N THR A 348 15.85 -3.64 -28.75
CA THR A 348 15.29 -3.93 -30.08
C THR A 348 14.26 -2.87 -30.49
N PRO A 349 13.98 -2.72 -31.81
CA PRO A 349 12.88 -1.89 -32.29
C PRO A 349 11.51 -2.33 -31.76
N HIS A 350 11.31 -3.62 -31.53
CA HIS A 350 10.06 -4.16 -30.98
C HIS A 350 9.85 -3.73 -29.51
N GLU A 351 10.89 -3.82 -28.67
CA GLU A 351 10.83 -3.34 -27.29
C GLU A 351 10.52 -1.84 -27.22
N LEU A 352 11.12 -1.03 -28.11
CA LEU A 352 10.82 0.39 -28.20
C LEU A 352 9.37 0.65 -28.64
N GLU A 353 8.83 -0.13 -29.57
CA GLU A 353 7.44 0.02 -30.00
C GLU A 353 6.44 -0.26 -28.85
N LEU A 354 6.71 -1.31 -28.07
CA LEU A 354 5.91 -1.62 -26.88
C LEU A 354 6.02 -0.50 -25.83
N ALA A 355 7.23 0.01 -25.57
CA ALA A 355 7.43 1.12 -24.66
C ALA A 355 6.69 2.39 -25.11
N ARG A 356 6.73 2.73 -26.41
CA ARG A 356 5.98 3.85 -26.99
C ARG A 356 4.48 3.75 -26.72
N LYS A 357 3.89 2.58 -26.95
CA LYS A 357 2.46 2.33 -26.66
C LYS A 357 2.14 2.57 -25.19
N GLU A 358 2.95 2.04 -24.29
CA GLU A 358 2.76 2.19 -22.84
C GLU A 358 2.86 3.66 -22.40
N TRP A 359 3.92 4.38 -22.82
CA TRP A 359 4.12 5.78 -22.46
C TRP A 359 2.99 6.70 -22.96
N ILE A 360 2.59 6.54 -24.22
CA ILE A 360 1.48 7.32 -24.80
C ILE A 360 0.18 7.02 -24.06
N ALA A 361 -0.17 5.75 -23.88
CA ALA A 361 -1.42 5.37 -23.21
C ALA A 361 -1.46 5.87 -21.76
N GLY A 362 -0.36 5.77 -21.03
CA GLY A 362 -0.25 6.30 -19.67
C GLY A 362 -0.43 7.81 -19.59
N ALA A 363 0.21 8.56 -20.49
CA ALA A 363 0.11 10.02 -20.56
C ALA A 363 -1.28 10.49 -21.03
N GLU A 364 -1.91 9.81 -21.99
CA GLU A 364 -3.29 10.10 -22.43
C GLU A 364 -4.29 9.85 -21.31
N ARG A 365 -4.18 8.71 -20.60
CA ARG A 365 -5.02 8.42 -19.44
C ARG A 365 -4.90 9.50 -18.36
N ALA A 366 -3.68 10.00 -18.10
CA ALA A 366 -3.48 11.06 -17.13
C ALA A 366 -4.27 12.33 -17.49
N VAL A 367 -4.39 12.69 -18.79
CA VAL A 367 -5.21 13.81 -19.28
C VAL A 367 -6.70 13.53 -19.09
N GLU A 368 -7.16 12.33 -19.45
CA GLU A 368 -8.57 11.93 -19.36
C GLU A 368 -9.10 12.00 -17.91
N VAL A 369 -8.28 11.57 -16.95
CA VAL A 369 -8.68 11.54 -15.53
C VAL A 369 -8.34 12.82 -14.74
N GLU A 370 -7.58 13.75 -15.31
CA GLU A 370 -7.08 14.94 -14.60
C GLU A 370 -8.21 15.73 -13.93
N GLY A 371 -9.32 15.96 -14.64
CA GLY A 371 -10.47 16.73 -14.14
C GLY A 371 -11.27 16.05 -13.02
N THR A 372 -11.01 14.76 -12.77
CA THR A 372 -11.69 13.99 -11.70
C THR A 372 -10.74 13.52 -10.61
N ARG A 373 -9.49 13.96 -10.64
CA ARG A 373 -8.49 13.65 -9.63
C ARG A 373 -8.85 14.35 -8.30
N ASP A 374 -8.79 13.61 -7.18
CA ASP A 374 -9.19 14.15 -5.88
C ASP A 374 -8.16 15.13 -5.28
N ASN A 375 -8.63 15.93 -4.31
CA ASN A 375 -7.84 16.97 -3.64
C ASN A 375 -6.59 16.40 -2.95
N GLN A 376 -6.70 15.21 -2.31
CA GLN A 376 -5.58 14.57 -1.60
C GLN A 376 -4.49 14.12 -2.58
N ALA A 377 -4.89 13.54 -3.72
CA ALA A 377 -3.94 13.14 -4.74
C ALA A 377 -3.22 14.34 -5.38
N TRP A 378 -3.92 15.47 -5.55
CA TRP A 378 -3.30 16.70 -6.05
C TRP A 378 -2.30 17.29 -5.05
N VAL A 379 -2.72 17.54 -3.80
CA VAL A 379 -1.85 18.15 -2.79
C VAL A 379 -0.62 17.29 -2.51
N GLY A 380 -0.79 15.95 -2.48
CA GLY A 380 0.32 15.00 -2.31
C GLY A 380 1.31 15.01 -3.48
N SER A 381 0.82 15.11 -4.74
CA SER A 381 1.71 15.16 -5.90
C SER A 381 2.47 16.48 -6.01
N ILE A 382 1.85 17.60 -5.61
CA ILE A 382 2.51 18.91 -5.56
C ILE A 382 3.60 18.88 -4.47
N SER A 383 3.29 18.36 -3.27
CA SER A 383 4.27 18.23 -2.18
C SER A 383 5.47 17.40 -2.59
N ARG A 384 5.24 16.23 -3.22
CA ARG A 384 6.32 15.38 -3.73
C ARG A 384 7.18 16.09 -4.78
N ALA A 385 6.56 16.80 -5.73
CA ALA A 385 7.30 17.54 -6.74
C ALA A 385 8.19 18.65 -6.13
N ILE A 386 7.75 19.25 -5.00
CA ILE A 386 8.57 20.21 -4.24
C ILE A 386 9.77 19.50 -3.61
N GLY A 387 9.56 18.39 -2.89
CA GLY A 387 10.64 17.62 -2.24
C GLY A 387 11.66 17.10 -3.26
N MET A 388 11.21 16.62 -4.42
CA MET A 388 12.06 16.11 -5.50
C MET A 388 12.65 17.20 -6.40
N GLU A 389 12.35 18.48 -6.16
CA GLU A 389 12.74 19.62 -7.00
C GLU A 389 12.32 19.47 -8.48
N GLU A 390 11.17 18.78 -8.70
CA GLU A 390 10.62 18.53 -10.03
C GLU A 390 9.66 19.64 -10.49
N PRO A 391 9.51 19.86 -11.81
CA PRO A 391 8.53 20.80 -12.33
C PRO A 391 7.11 20.29 -12.12
N ILE A 392 6.24 21.15 -11.58
CA ILE A 392 4.80 20.85 -11.48
C ILE A 392 4.18 21.15 -12.85
N LEU A 393 3.82 20.08 -13.57
CA LEU A 393 3.25 20.12 -14.92
C LEU A 393 1.79 19.64 -14.90
N SER A 394 0.93 20.21 -15.77
CA SER A 394 -0.37 19.62 -16.05
C SER A 394 -0.23 18.32 -16.83
N ALA A 395 -1.28 17.49 -16.81
CA ALA A 395 -1.28 16.25 -17.59
C ALA A 395 -1.13 16.51 -19.10
N SER A 396 -1.76 17.57 -19.60
CA SER A 396 -1.62 17.98 -21.02
C SER A 396 -0.19 18.38 -21.37
N GLN A 397 0.48 19.16 -20.51
CA GLN A 397 1.90 19.50 -20.72
C GLN A 397 2.79 18.26 -20.72
N ARG A 398 2.54 17.34 -19.80
CA ARG A 398 3.29 16.06 -19.74
C ARG A 398 3.03 15.21 -20.98
N LEU A 399 1.80 15.09 -21.44
CA LEU A 399 1.45 14.36 -22.68
C LEU A 399 2.21 14.91 -23.90
N GLU A 400 2.28 16.24 -24.07
CA GLU A 400 3.03 16.87 -25.14
C GLU A 400 4.54 16.53 -25.07
N LEU A 401 5.12 16.56 -23.86
CA LEU A 401 6.52 16.19 -23.66
C LEU A 401 6.76 14.71 -23.98
N VAL A 402 5.91 13.82 -23.47
CA VAL A 402 5.98 12.37 -23.75
C VAL A 402 5.89 12.12 -25.25
N LYS A 403 4.88 12.65 -25.94
CA LYS A 403 4.72 12.49 -27.39
C LYS A 403 5.93 12.98 -28.17
N ARG A 404 6.54 14.07 -27.75
CA ARG A 404 7.76 14.60 -28.36
C ARG A 404 8.96 13.67 -28.14
N VAL A 405 9.13 13.15 -26.91
CA VAL A 405 10.25 12.21 -26.61
C VAL A 405 10.08 10.92 -27.41
N VAL A 406 8.93 10.24 -27.30
CA VAL A 406 8.75 8.90 -27.91
C VAL A 406 8.67 8.90 -29.42
N ARG A 407 8.32 10.04 -30.06
CA ARG A 407 8.30 10.16 -31.52
C ARG A 407 9.71 10.06 -32.12
N ASP A 408 10.67 10.75 -31.51
CA ASP A 408 11.98 10.98 -32.09
C ASP A 408 13.09 10.11 -31.49
N VAL A 409 12.78 9.32 -30.44
CA VAL A 409 13.76 8.47 -29.75
C VAL A 409 14.11 7.22 -30.57
N THR A 410 15.38 6.82 -30.52
CA THR A 410 15.86 5.57 -31.13
C THR A 410 16.37 4.58 -30.08
N PRO A 411 16.46 3.28 -30.40
CA PRO A 411 17.06 2.29 -29.52
C PRO A 411 18.50 2.64 -29.11
N GLU A 412 19.28 3.23 -30.03
CA GLU A 412 20.69 3.60 -29.81
C GLU A 412 20.83 4.73 -28.81
N GLU A 413 19.91 5.69 -28.81
CA GLU A 413 19.90 6.78 -27.82
C GLU A 413 19.56 6.26 -26.40
N ILE A 414 18.56 5.38 -26.27
CA ILE A 414 18.23 4.72 -25.00
C ILE A 414 19.42 3.88 -24.52
N HIS A 415 20.02 3.11 -25.42
CA HIS A 415 21.20 2.31 -25.14
C HIS A 415 22.35 3.17 -24.61
N SER A 416 22.64 4.32 -25.26
CA SER A 416 23.68 5.25 -24.82
C SER A 416 23.48 5.75 -23.39
N VAL A 417 22.23 6.08 -23.02
CA VAL A 417 21.88 6.53 -21.66
C VAL A 417 21.97 5.36 -20.65
N PHE A 418 21.51 4.17 -21.04
CA PHE A 418 21.63 2.98 -20.20
C PHE A 418 23.11 2.63 -19.92
N VAL A 419 23.95 2.63 -20.95
CA VAL A 419 25.40 2.41 -20.82
C VAL A 419 26.05 3.44 -19.89
N LYS A 420 25.66 4.71 -19.96
CA LYS A 420 26.19 5.77 -19.09
C LYS A 420 25.89 5.49 -17.58
N ASN A 421 24.73 4.93 -17.28
CA ASN A 421 24.32 4.65 -15.89
C ASN A 421 24.88 3.32 -15.36
N PHE A 422 24.90 2.28 -16.20
CA PHE A 422 25.16 0.92 -15.74
C PHE A 422 26.55 0.37 -16.14
N LYS A 423 27.25 0.96 -17.11
CA LYS A 423 28.62 0.50 -17.49
C LYS A 423 29.65 1.14 -16.57
N THR A 424 29.90 0.52 -15.43
CA THR A 424 30.92 0.97 -14.46
C THR A 424 31.64 -0.22 -13.83
N PRO A 425 32.90 -0.08 -13.42
CA PRO A 425 33.58 -1.09 -12.59
C PRO A 425 33.19 -0.98 -11.10
N ASN A 426 32.51 0.10 -10.69
CA ASN A 426 32.35 0.50 -9.30
C ASN A 426 30.95 0.12 -8.73
N TYR A 427 30.59 -1.15 -8.84
CA TYR A 427 29.36 -1.65 -8.24
C TYR A 427 29.48 -1.91 -6.73
N ASN A 428 28.38 -1.66 -6.02
CA ASN A 428 28.08 -2.29 -4.75
C ASN A 428 27.26 -3.55 -5.05
N TYR A 429 27.81 -4.71 -4.81
CA TYR A 429 27.07 -5.97 -4.84
C TYR A 429 26.53 -6.24 -3.45
N ILE A 430 25.22 -6.40 -3.32
CA ILE A 430 24.54 -6.52 -2.04
C ILE A 430 23.73 -7.81 -2.04
N LEU A 431 23.99 -8.65 -1.05
CA LEU A 431 23.21 -9.84 -0.78
C LEU A 431 22.51 -9.67 0.59
N THR A 432 21.22 -9.98 0.62
CA THR A 432 20.46 -10.10 1.85
C THR A 432 19.97 -11.53 1.99
N LEU A 433 20.40 -12.21 3.05
CA LEU A 433 20.19 -13.64 3.22
C LEU A 433 19.78 -13.97 4.67
N PRO A 434 19.06 -15.08 4.94
CA PRO A 434 18.90 -15.58 6.29
C PRO A 434 20.25 -16.11 6.85
N ASP A 435 20.54 -15.82 8.11
CA ASP A 435 21.78 -16.30 8.75
C ASP A 435 21.66 -17.73 9.31
N LYS A 436 20.43 -18.22 9.54
CA LYS A 436 20.12 -19.50 10.20
C LYS A 436 19.20 -20.41 9.36
N LYS A 437 19.46 -20.54 8.08
CA LYS A 437 18.73 -21.50 7.22
C LYS A 437 19.54 -22.80 7.11
N GLU A 438 18.94 -23.94 7.46
CA GLU A 438 19.58 -25.26 7.35
C GLU A 438 20.00 -25.51 5.89
N GLY A 439 21.24 -25.92 5.69
CA GLY A 439 21.81 -26.20 4.35
C GLY A 439 22.30 -24.96 3.58
N LEU A 440 22.03 -23.74 4.02
CA LEU A 440 22.57 -22.52 3.40
C LEU A 440 24.00 -22.26 3.90
N LYS A 441 24.96 -22.23 2.97
CA LYS A 441 26.31 -21.72 3.24
C LYS A 441 26.37 -20.26 2.82
N LEU A 442 26.53 -19.36 3.78
CA LEU A 442 26.69 -17.93 3.50
C LEU A 442 27.97 -17.69 2.68
N PRO A 443 27.89 -16.88 1.61
CA PRO A 443 29.08 -16.48 0.87
C PRO A 443 29.91 -15.46 1.67
N THR A 444 31.17 -15.36 1.34
CA THR A 444 32.02 -14.22 1.74
C THR A 444 31.95 -13.11 0.69
N SER A 445 32.39 -11.89 1.05
CA SER A 445 32.51 -10.80 0.07
C SER A 445 33.43 -11.17 -1.10
N GLN A 446 34.46 -12.00 -0.86
CA GLN A 446 35.36 -12.49 -1.92
C GLN A 446 34.63 -13.47 -2.86
N ASP A 447 33.76 -14.33 -2.34
CA ASP A 447 32.95 -15.23 -3.17
C ASP A 447 32.04 -14.44 -4.10
N VAL A 448 31.40 -13.37 -3.59
CA VAL A 448 30.51 -12.48 -4.39
C VAL A 448 31.32 -11.73 -5.48
N LEU A 449 32.49 -11.19 -5.14
CA LEU A 449 33.37 -10.51 -6.10
C LEU A 449 33.89 -11.48 -7.18
N ALA A 450 34.21 -12.72 -6.79
CA ALA A 450 34.63 -13.75 -7.75
C ALA A 450 33.48 -14.16 -8.69
N ALA A 451 32.25 -14.33 -8.16
CA ALA A 451 31.04 -14.59 -8.93
C ALA A 451 30.76 -13.44 -9.91
N ALA A 452 30.88 -12.19 -9.45
CA ALA A 452 30.73 -11.01 -10.30
C ALA A 452 31.72 -11.01 -11.45
N SER A 453 33.02 -11.19 -11.16
CA SER A 453 34.06 -11.23 -12.19
C SER A 453 33.81 -12.33 -13.22
N ALA A 454 33.40 -13.52 -12.79
CA ALA A 454 33.06 -14.63 -13.68
C ALA A 454 31.84 -14.33 -14.55
N ALA A 455 30.79 -13.73 -13.97
CA ALA A 455 29.55 -13.40 -14.69
C ALA A 455 29.77 -12.29 -15.73
N TRP A 456 30.49 -11.21 -15.39
CA TRP A 456 30.83 -10.12 -16.33
C TRP A 456 31.73 -10.56 -17.46
N ALA A 457 32.55 -11.62 -17.30
CA ALA A 457 33.40 -12.19 -18.34
C ALA A 457 32.63 -13.05 -19.35
N ARG A 458 31.36 -13.38 -19.10
CA ARG A 458 30.57 -14.17 -20.03
C ARG A 458 30.16 -13.34 -21.26
N LYS A 459 30.29 -13.94 -22.44
CA LYS A 459 29.72 -13.35 -23.64
C LYS A 459 28.22 -13.45 -23.63
N THR A 460 27.54 -12.37 -23.96
CA THR A 460 26.11 -12.32 -24.10
C THR A 460 25.70 -12.44 -25.57
N GLU A 461 24.47 -12.93 -25.78
CA GLU A 461 23.85 -12.95 -27.10
C GLU A 461 22.83 -11.80 -27.19
N ALA A 462 22.63 -11.26 -28.39
CA ALA A 462 21.63 -10.23 -28.63
C ALA A 462 20.20 -10.74 -28.26
N PRO A 463 19.33 -9.85 -27.81
CA PRO A 463 17.93 -10.23 -27.51
C PRO A 463 17.24 -10.75 -28.77
N VAL A 464 16.42 -11.77 -28.59
CA VAL A 464 15.63 -12.39 -29.67
C VAL A 464 14.31 -11.63 -29.84
N GLU A 465 14.03 -11.19 -31.08
CA GLU A 465 12.73 -10.58 -31.39
C GLU A 465 11.64 -11.65 -31.47
N HIS A 466 10.52 -11.39 -30.78
CA HIS A 466 9.32 -12.20 -30.86
C HIS A 466 8.33 -11.60 -31.87
N LYS A 467 7.61 -12.47 -32.58
CA LYS A 467 6.55 -12.02 -33.49
C LYS A 467 5.36 -11.49 -32.68
N PRO A 468 4.90 -10.28 -32.97
CA PRO A 468 3.74 -9.72 -32.28
C PRO A 468 2.48 -10.54 -32.54
N VAL A 469 1.64 -10.64 -31.53
CA VAL A 469 0.27 -11.18 -31.60
C VAL A 469 -0.70 -10.02 -31.45
N GLU A 470 -1.72 -9.95 -32.32
CA GLU A 470 -2.63 -8.80 -32.35
C GLU A 470 -3.95 -9.05 -31.59
N ASN A 471 -4.43 -10.31 -31.51
CA ASN A 471 -5.77 -10.62 -31.04
C ASN A 471 -5.76 -11.69 -29.92
N ILE A 472 -6.55 -11.46 -28.86
CA ILE A 472 -6.77 -12.43 -27.78
C ILE A 472 -7.62 -13.61 -28.28
N LEU A 473 -8.71 -13.36 -28.99
CA LEU A 473 -9.60 -14.37 -29.55
C LEU A 473 -9.38 -14.52 -31.04
N ALA A 474 -9.42 -15.75 -31.56
CA ALA A 474 -9.38 -16.02 -33.01
C ALA A 474 -10.63 -15.54 -33.70
N GLU A 475 -11.80 -15.80 -33.09
CA GLU A 475 -13.12 -15.37 -33.56
C GLU A 475 -13.92 -14.81 -32.38
N LEU A 476 -14.77 -13.83 -32.66
CA LEU A 476 -15.66 -13.29 -31.65
C LEU A 476 -16.85 -14.22 -31.41
N PRO A 477 -17.22 -14.50 -30.15
CA PRO A 477 -18.33 -15.38 -29.84
C PRO A 477 -19.66 -14.75 -30.25
N ALA A 478 -20.64 -15.60 -30.63
CA ALA A 478 -21.99 -15.17 -30.89
C ALA A 478 -22.65 -14.64 -29.60
N PRO A 479 -23.30 -13.47 -29.62
CA PRO A 479 -23.87 -12.91 -28.42
C PRO A 479 -25.08 -13.69 -27.91
N GLY A 480 -25.19 -13.84 -26.58
CA GLY A 480 -26.43 -14.22 -25.91
C GLY A 480 -27.46 -13.10 -25.98
N ARG A 481 -28.60 -13.28 -25.31
CA ARG A 481 -29.70 -12.29 -25.31
C ARG A 481 -30.17 -11.99 -23.88
N VAL A 482 -30.67 -10.81 -23.66
CA VAL A 482 -31.36 -10.40 -22.43
C VAL A 482 -32.75 -11.03 -22.40
N VAL A 483 -33.15 -11.69 -21.32
CA VAL A 483 -34.48 -12.30 -21.12
C VAL A 483 -35.36 -11.55 -20.14
N SER A 484 -34.73 -10.82 -19.21
CA SER A 484 -35.44 -9.90 -18.29
C SER A 484 -34.57 -8.72 -17.94
N GLN A 485 -35.19 -7.56 -17.70
CA GLN A 485 -34.49 -6.35 -17.27
C GLN A 485 -35.41 -5.49 -16.40
N ALA A 486 -34.90 -4.97 -15.32
CA ALA A 486 -35.58 -4.02 -14.43
C ALA A 486 -34.60 -2.95 -13.96
N THR A 487 -35.09 -1.72 -13.83
CA THR A 487 -34.29 -0.57 -13.38
C THR A 487 -34.87 0.02 -12.11
N ASP A 488 -34.06 0.12 -11.08
CA ASP A 488 -34.32 0.96 -9.91
C ASP A 488 -34.01 2.42 -10.27
N ALA A 489 -35.04 3.22 -10.44
CA ALA A 489 -34.91 4.61 -10.91
C ALA A 489 -34.24 5.51 -9.87
N ASP A 490 -34.43 5.24 -8.57
CA ASP A 490 -33.88 6.08 -7.49
C ASP A 490 -32.35 5.94 -7.39
N LEU A 491 -31.85 4.71 -7.59
CA LEU A 491 -30.41 4.41 -7.53
C LEU A 491 -29.76 4.44 -8.91
N GLY A 492 -30.53 4.44 -10.00
CA GLY A 492 -30.00 4.31 -11.36
C GLY A 492 -29.32 2.96 -11.61
N ILE A 493 -29.81 1.89 -10.94
CA ILE A 493 -29.26 0.55 -11.05
C ILE A 493 -30.17 -0.29 -11.95
N THR A 494 -29.63 -0.84 -13.02
CA THR A 494 -30.34 -1.80 -13.88
C THR A 494 -29.85 -3.21 -13.60
N THR A 495 -30.78 -4.13 -13.30
CA THR A 495 -30.53 -5.57 -13.19
C THR A 495 -31.12 -6.28 -14.40
N ALA A 496 -30.34 -7.11 -15.07
CA ALA A 496 -30.76 -7.92 -16.20
C ALA A 496 -30.37 -9.38 -16.01
N THR A 497 -31.15 -10.29 -16.61
CA THR A 497 -30.81 -11.72 -16.71
C THR A 497 -30.62 -12.10 -18.16
N LEU A 498 -29.53 -12.79 -18.46
CA LEU A 498 -29.24 -13.30 -19.80
C LEU A 498 -29.84 -14.68 -20.02
N SER A 499 -30.01 -15.06 -21.29
CA SER A 499 -30.60 -16.34 -21.69
C SER A 499 -29.88 -17.57 -21.15
N ASN A 500 -28.60 -17.46 -20.79
CA ASN A 500 -27.80 -18.50 -20.18
C ASN A 500 -27.76 -18.46 -18.65
N GLY A 501 -28.54 -17.60 -18.01
CA GLY A 501 -28.64 -17.50 -16.56
C GLY A 501 -27.62 -16.53 -15.89
N VAL A 502 -26.79 -15.85 -16.66
CA VAL A 502 -25.91 -14.80 -16.10
C VAL A 502 -26.75 -13.60 -15.64
N VAL A 503 -26.52 -13.12 -14.42
CA VAL A 503 -27.16 -11.91 -13.86
C VAL A 503 -26.20 -10.74 -14.00
N VAL A 504 -26.73 -9.59 -14.43
CA VAL A 504 -25.94 -8.39 -14.72
C VAL A 504 -26.51 -7.21 -13.97
N HIS A 505 -25.68 -6.49 -13.25
CA HIS A 505 -26.00 -5.21 -12.60
C HIS A 505 -25.20 -4.10 -13.28
N HIS A 506 -25.88 -3.02 -13.65
CA HIS A 506 -25.23 -1.86 -14.26
C HIS A 506 -25.63 -0.59 -13.53
N ARG A 507 -24.63 0.27 -13.28
CA ARG A 507 -24.81 1.64 -12.80
C ARG A 507 -23.89 2.59 -13.56
N PHE A 508 -24.47 3.56 -14.30
CA PHE A 508 -23.71 4.62 -14.91
C PHE A 508 -23.20 5.61 -13.85
N MET A 509 -21.93 5.94 -13.90
CA MET A 509 -21.31 6.98 -13.06
C MET A 509 -20.18 7.68 -13.83
N ASP A 510 -20.19 9.01 -13.82
CA ASP A 510 -19.17 9.86 -14.47
C ASP A 510 -18.37 10.71 -13.46
N TYR A 511 -18.47 10.37 -12.18
CA TYR A 511 -17.71 11.04 -11.12
C TYR A 511 -16.20 10.87 -11.29
N LYS A 512 -15.77 9.69 -11.74
CA LYS A 512 -14.43 9.41 -12.24
C LYS A 512 -14.50 9.27 -13.75
N LYS A 513 -13.78 10.13 -14.48
CA LYS A 513 -13.70 10.06 -15.92
C LYS A 513 -12.80 8.93 -16.37
N ASP A 514 -13.11 8.37 -17.53
CA ASP A 514 -12.37 7.27 -18.17
C ASP A 514 -12.18 6.04 -17.25
N GLU A 515 -13.12 5.84 -16.29
CA GLU A 515 -13.08 4.72 -15.35
C GLU A 515 -14.34 3.87 -15.43
N VAL A 516 -14.15 2.59 -15.70
CA VAL A 516 -15.16 1.53 -15.57
C VAL A 516 -14.60 0.42 -14.70
N LEU A 517 -15.38 0.01 -13.72
CA LEU A 517 -15.07 -1.12 -12.84
C LEU A 517 -16.05 -2.26 -13.14
N VAL A 518 -15.53 -3.45 -13.38
CA VAL A 518 -16.31 -4.68 -13.61
C VAL A 518 -15.91 -5.72 -12.57
N SER A 519 -16.89 -6.30 -11.92
CA SER A 519 -16.74 -7.49 -11.08
C SER A 519 -17.53 -8.63 -11.69
N ILE A 520 -16.89 -9.78 -11.89
CA ILE A 520 -17.48 -11.01 -12.40
C ILE A 520 -17.29 -12.05 -11.32
N LEU A 521 -18.36 -12.41 -10.65
CA LEU A 521 -18.40 -13.34 -9.54
C LEU A 521 -18.88 -14.72 -10.05
N LEU A 522 -18.10 -15.77 -9.77
CA LEU A 522 -18.48 -17.17 -9.94
C LEU A 522 -18.72 -17.76 -8.54
N ALA A 523 -19.91 -18.31 -8.28
CA ALA A 523 -20.22 -18.95 -7.01
C ALA A 523 -19.40 -20.22 -6.82
N GLY A 524 -18.59 -20.29 -5.76
CA GLY A 524 -17.64 -21.36 -5.48
C GLY A 524 -16.27 -20.82 -5.07
N GLY A 525 -15.42 -21.66 -4.50
CA GLY A 525 -14.11 -21.25 -3.99
C GLY A 525 -13.58 -22.21 -2.94
N ARG A 526 -12.76 -21.70 -2.00
CA ARG A 526 -12.18 -22.50 -0.91
C ARG A 526 -13.22 -23.25 -0.07
N ILE A 527 -14.47 -22.77 -0.01
CA ILE A 527 -15.56 -23.44 0.72
C ILE A 527 -15.83 -24.86 0.20
N GLN A 528 -15.50 -25.14 -1.07
CA GLN A 528 -15.65 -26.44 -1.73
C GLN A 528 -14.42 -27.34 -1.57
N GLU A 529 -13.33 -26.79 -0.99
CA GLU A 529 -12.13 -27.58 -0.76
C GLU A 529 -12.30 -28.58 0.38
N THR A 530 -11.63 -29.70 0.24
CA THR A 530 -11.55 -30.78 1.22
C THR A 530 -10.08 -31.05 1.58
N GLN A 531 -9.82 -31.91 2.54
CA GLN A 531 -8.45 -32.33 2.87
C GLN A 531 -7.69 -32.89 1.63
N ALA A 532 -8.41 -33.49 0.69
CA ALA A 532 -7.79 -34.12 -0.48
C ALA A 532 -7.33 -33.11 -1.54
N ASN A 533 -8.02 -31.97 -1.68
CA ASN A 533 -7.76 -30.97 -2.73
C ASN A 533 -7.50 -29.56 -2.19
N LYS A 534 -7.18 -29.43 -0.90
CA LYS A 534 -6.88 -28.12 -0.26
C LYS A 534 -5.82 -27.35 -1.04
N GLY A 535 -6.17 -26.10 -1.41
CA GLY A 535 -5.34 -25.20 -2.21
C GLY A 535 -5.65 -25.18 -3.72
N VAL A 536 -6.48 -26.10 -4.23
CA VAL A 536 -6.74 -26.23 -5.67
C VAL A 536 -7.42 -24.99 -6.26
N SER A 537 -8.27 -24.29 -5.49
CA SER A 537 -8.94 -23.07 -5.96
C SER A 537 -7.97 -21.90 -6.18
N GLU A 538 -6.94 -21.81 -5.35
CA GLU A 538 -5.87 -20.82 -5.52
C GLU A 538 -5.03 -21.13 -6.78
N VAL A 539 -4.74 -22.42 -7.03
CA VAL A 539 -4.03 -22.83 -8.25
C VAL A 539 -4.88 -22.55 -9.48
N ALA A 540 -6.19 -22.79 -9.44
CA ALA A 540 -7.10 -22.47 -10.55
C ALA A 540 -7.12 -20.96 -10.90
N ALA A 541 -6.95 -20.09 -9.89
CA ALA A 541 -6.86 -18.65 -10.11
C ALA A 541 -5.53 -18.18 -10.75
N LEU A 542 -4.55 -19.09 -10.94
CA LEU A 542 -3.29 -18.80 -11.64
C LEU A 542 -3.41 -18.86 -13.17
N ALA A 543 -4.59 -19.15 -13.74
CA ALA A 543 -4.77 -19.19 -15.19
C ALA A 543 -4.30 -17.87 -15.83
N ASN A 544 -3.26 -17.95 -16.66
CA ASN A 544 -2.56 -16.81 -17.25
C ASN A 544 -2.26 -16.97 -18.74
N ALA A 545 -2.68 -18.08 -19.34
CA ALA A 545 -2.46 -18.45 -20.73
C ALA A 545 -3.71 -19.10 -21.32
N THR A 546 -3.69 -19.37 -22.61
CA THR A 546 -4.71 -20.16 -23.34
C THR A 546 -4.02 -21.23 -24.18
N SER A 547 -4.77 -22.12 -24.83
CA SER A 547 -4.17 -23.06 -25.78
C SER A 547 -3.49 -22.35 -26.97
N ARG A 548 -3.83 -21.08 -27.24
CA ARG A 548 -3.35 -20.28 -28.36
C ARG A 548 -2.27 -19.28 -27.98
N LEU A 549 -2.32 -18.72 -26.77
CA LEU A 549 -1.46 -17.62 -26.31
C LEU A 549 -0.78 -17.99 -25.01
N THR A 550 0.54 -17.76 -24.95
CA THR A 550 1.31 -17.77 -23.70
C THR A 550 1.01 -16.51 -22.86
N SER A 551 1.36 -16.54 -21.58
CA SER A 551 1.27 -15.37 -20.69
C SER A 551 2.05 -14.16 -21.22
N THR A 552 3.23 -14.38 -21.80
CA THR A 552 4.06 -13.33 -22.42
C THR A 552 3.33 -12.70 -23.62
N GLN A 553 2.71 -13.50 -24.49
CA GLN A 553 1.96 -12.99 -25.63
C GLN A 553 0.70 -12.22 -25.20
N ILE A 554 0.00 -12.67 -24.16
CA ILE A 554 -1.14 -11.93 -23.58
C ILE A 554 -0.67 -10.58 -23.05
N ARG A 555 0.48 -10.54 -22.36
CA ARG A 555 1.09 -9.27 -21.88
C ARG A 555 1.40 -8.34 -23.05
N ASP A 556 1.91 -8.83 -24.17
CA ASP A 556 2.18 -8.01 -25.35
C ASP A 556 0.93 -7.36 -25.90
N VAL A 557 -0.16 -8.14 -26.05
CA VAL A 557 -1.46 -7.62 -26.50
C VAL A 557 -2.03 -6.58 -25.53
N MET A 558 -1.80 -6.75 -24.22
CA MET A 558 -2.27 -5.81 -23.19
C MET A 558 -1.42 -4.55 -23.08
N THR A 559 -0.18 -4.55 -23.60
CA THR A 559 0.73 -3.39 -23.54
C THR A 559 0.14 -2.19 -24.29
N GLY A 560 0.06 -1.04 -23.61
CA GLY A 560 -0.56 0.17 -24.13
C GLY A 560 -2.09 0.18 -24.09
N LYS A 561 -2.71 -0.84 -23.49
CA LYS A 561 -4.15 -0.84 -23.20
C LYS A 561 -4.42 -0.20 -21.83
N LYS A 562 -5.38 0.68 -21.77
CA LYS A 562 -5.82 1.35 -20.54
C LYS A 562 -6.79 0.51 -19.71
N VAL A 563 -6.54 -0.81 -19.63
CA VAL A 563 -7.39 -1.77 -18.92
C VAL A 563 -6.54 -2.81 -18.17
N ASN A 564 -6.97 -3.14 -16.95
CA ASN A 564 -6.37 -4.19 -16.13
C ASN A 564 -7.35 -5.35 -15.96
N PHE A 565 -6.81 -6.56 -15.85
CA PHE A 565 -7.54 -7.79 -15.56
C PHE A 565 -6.88 -8.51 -14.37
N ASP A 566 -7.67 -9.00 -13.42
CA ASP A 566 -7.19 -9.77 -12.25
C ASP A 566 -8.20 -10.87 -11.90
N GLY A 567 -7.70 -11.99 -11.34
CA GLY A 567 -8.49 -13.11 -10.87
C GLY A 567 -8.10 -13.56 -9.46
N ARG A 568 -9.09 -13.86 -8.61
CA ARG A 568 -8.86 -14.28 -7.21
C ARG A 568 -9.82 -15.39 -6.78
N ALA A 569 -9.28 -16.36 -6.04
CA ALA A 569 -10.08 -17.35 -5.32
C ALA A 569 -10.40 -16.83 -3.91
N GLY A 570 -11.66 -16.54 -3.64
CA GLY A 570 -12.16 -16.21 -2.30
C GLY A 570 -12.62 -17.45 -1.52
N LEU A 571 -13.30 -17.24 -0.40
CA LEU A 571 -13.82 -18.35 0.39
C LEU A 571 -14.98 -19.07 -0.31
N ASP A 572 -16.00 -18.34 -0.72
CA ASP A 572 -17.20 -18.90 -1.36
C ASP A 572 -17.49 -18.32 -2.76
N VAL A 573 -16.55 -17.54 -3.30
CA VAL A 573 -16.60 -16.98 -4.64
C VAL A 573 -15.22 -17.02 -5.28
N MET A 574 -15.16 -17.25 -6.59
CA MET A 574 -14.04 -16.86 -7.44
C MET A 574 -14.43 -15.56 -8.14
N SER A 575 -13.59 -14.55 -8.09
CA SER A 575 -13.85 -13.26 -8.73
C SER A 575 -12.85 -12.96 -9.82
N LEU A 576 -13.35 -12.49 -10.97
CA LEU A 576 -12.55 -11.85 -12.00
C LEU A 576 -12.92 -10.37 -12.02
N SER A 577 -11.96 -9.50 -12.22
CA SER A 577 -12.17 -8.06 -12.26
C SER A 577 -11.53 -7.44 -13.49
N ILE A 578 -12.23 -6.46 -14.08
CA ILE A 578 -11.71 -5.61 -15.14
C ILE A 578 -11.83 -4.17 -14.65
N SER A 579 -10.80 -3.36 -14.83
CA SER A 579 -10.84 -1.95 -14.49
C SER A 579 -10.07 -1.12 -15.50
N GLY A 580 -10.61 0.01 -15.91
CA GLY A 580 -9.91 0.92 -16.82
C GLY A 580 -10.83 1.72 -17.73
N SER A 581 -10.29 2.14 -18.87
CA SER A 581 -10.98 2.99 -19.85
C SER A 581 -12.13 2.26 -20.56
N PRO A 582 -13.29 2.92 -20.76
CA PRO A 582 -14.36 2.39 -21.61
C PRO A 582 -13.89 2.00 -23.01
N ALA A 583 -12.90 2.70 -23.56
CA ALA A 583 -12.37 2.46 -24.91
C ALA A 583 -11.68 1.09 -25.06
N ASP A 584 -10.98 0.65 -24.02
CA ASP A 584 -10.22 -0.61 -24.02
C ASP A 584 -10.94 -1.75 -23.26
N LEU A 585 -12.12 -1.48 -22.68
CA LEU A 585 -12.86 -2.43 -21.85
C LEU A 585 -13.16 -3.75 -22.57
N GLU A 586 -13.40 -3.72 -23.87
CA GLU A 586 -13.65 -4.92 -24.68
C GLU A 586 -12.47 -5.89 -24.66
N THR A 587 -11.23 -5.40 -24.63
CA THR A 587 -10.03 -6.24 -24.50
C THR A 587 -10.07 -7.04 -23.18
N GLY A 588 -10.49 -6.40 -22.07
CA GLY A 588 -10.68 -7.08 -20.77
C GLY A 588 -11.76 -8.16 -20.82
N PHE A 589 -12.89 -7.91 -21.52
CA PHE A 589 -13.94 -8.92 -21.73
C PHE A 589 -13.50 -10.07 -22.62
N GLN A 590 -12.70 -9.81 -23.67
CA GLN A 590 -12.11 -10.88 -24.52
C GLN A 590 -11.20 -11.79 -23.68
N LEU A 591 -10.35 -11.17 -22.82
CA LEU A 591 -9.48 -11.94 -21.94
C LEU A 591 -10.27 -12.75 -20.91
N THR A 592 -11.32 -12.16 -20.33
CA THR A 592 -12.23 -12.87 -19.43
C THR A 592 -12.87 -14.10 -20.11
N HIS A 593 -13.40 -13.92 -21.34
CA HIS A 593 -13.99 -15.03 -22.09
C HIS A 593 -12.97 -16.12 -22.36
N ALA A 594 -11.76 -15.74 -22.80
CA ALA A 594 -10.67 -16.69 -23.07
C ALA A 594 -10.31 -17.50 -21.81
N MET A 595 -10.16 -16.83 -20.64
CA MET A 595 -9.82 -17.50 -19.38
C MET A 595 -10.94 -18.44 -18.90
N LEU A 596 -12.21 -18.09 -19.12
CA LEU A 596 -13.35 -18.92 -18.70
C LEU A 596 -13.60 -20.12 -19.62
N THR A 597 -13.22 -20.04 -20.92
CA THR A 597 -13.47 -21.09 -21.93
C THR A 597 -12.25 -21.96 -22.24
N ASP A 598 -11.06 -21.40 -22.21
CA ASP A 598 -9.80 -22.05 -22.59
C ASP A 598 -8.62 -21.65 -21.67
N GLY A 599 -8.89 -21.27 -20.43
CA GLY A 599 -7.84 -20.87 -19.48
C GLY A 599 -6.85 -22.00 -19.22
N ARG A 600 -5.56 -21.68 -19.30
CA ARG A 600 -4.43 -22.55 -19.04
C ARG A 600 -3.54 -21.97 -17.95
N ILE A 601 -2.89 -22.86 -17.22
CA ILE A 601 -1.91 -22.53 -16.19
C ILE A 601 -0.55 -22.97 -16.69
N GLU A 602 0.36 -22.03 -16.88
CA GLU A 602 1.74 -22.36 -17.21
C GLU A 602 2.49 -22.91 -15.98
N GLN A 603 3.33 -23.91 -16.18
CA GLN A 603 4.07 -24.54 -15.07
C GLN A 603 4.88 -23.53 -14.22
N PRO A 604 5.55 -22.52 -14.82
CA PRO A 604 6.25 -21.49 -14.04
C PRO A 604 5.34 -20.69 -13.08
N ALA A 605 4.08 -20.46 -13.46
CA ALA A 605 3.13 -19.78 -12.57
C ALA A 605 2.82 -20.62 -11.31
N LEU A 606 2.65 -21.95 -11.49
CA LEU A 606 2.48 -22.87 -10.38
C LEU A 606 3.74 -22.96 -9.49
N ASP A 607 4.92 -23.04 -10.10
CA ASP A 607 6.19 -23.15 -9.36
C ASP A 607 6.43 -21.89 -8.53
N LYS A 608 6.22 -20.71 -9.09
CA LYS A 608 6.28 -19.42 -8.39
C LYS A 608 5.26 -19.34 -7.24
N TRP A 609 4.03 -19.83 -7.45
CA TRP A 609 3.02 -19.90 -6.40
C TRP A 609 3.46 -20.83 -5.25
N LYS A 610 3.95 -22.04 -5.55
CA LYS A 610 4.46 -22.99 -4.55
C LYS A 610 5.57 -22.38 -3.70
N GLU A 611 6.55 -21.78 -4.34
CA GLU A 611 7.67 -21.09 -3.68
C GLU A 611 7.18 -19.98 -2.75
N GLY A 612 6.28 -19.11 -3.25
CA GLY A 612 5.68 -18.05 -2.43
C GLY A 612 4.91 -18.57 -1.23
N ARG A 613 4.18 -19.69 -1.37
CA ARG A 613 3.47 -20.34 -0.25
C ARG A 613 4.42 -20.94 0.78
N ARG A 614 5.51 -21.59 0.35
CA ARG A 614 6.55 -22.12 1.27
C ARG A 614 7.19 -21.00 2.08
N GLN A 615 7.55 -19.89 1.42
CA GLN A 615 8.10 -18.72 2.15
C GLN A 615 7.11 -18.13 3.15
N ALA A 616 5.82 -18.03 2.76
CA ALA A 616 4.79 -17.57 3.71
C ALA A 616 4.67 -18.48 4.93
N LEU A 617 4.82 -19.82 4.77
CA LEU A 617 4.85 -20.75 5.90
C LEU A 617 6.06 -20.53 6.81
N GLU A 618 7.24 -20.25 6.25
CA GLU A 618 8.44 -19.97 7.06
C GLU A 618 8.31 -18.66 7.83
N MET A 619 7.88 -17.58 7.16
CA MET A 619 7.63 -16.28 7.80
C MET A 619 6.63 -16.39 8.95
N ARG A 620 5.62 -17.25 8.82
CA ARG A 620 4.59 -17.45 9.82
C ARG A 620 5.15 -18.00 11.15
N LYS A 621 6.27 -18.73 11.12
CA LYS A 621 6.87 -19.34 12.31
C LYS A 621 7.50 -18.33 13.27
N THR A 622 8.04 -17.25 12.75
CA THR A 622 8.84 -16.26 13.49
C THR A 622 8.16 -14.88 13.62
N GLN A 623 7.20 -14.58 12.75
CA GLN A 623 6.55 -13.28 12.78
C GLN A 623 5.34 -13.26 13.72
N PRO A 624 5.17 -12.18 14.52
CA PRO A 624 4.05 -12.04 15.47
C PRO A 624 2.67 -12.22 14.84
N GLN A 625 2.44 -11.62 13.65
CA GLN A 625 1.18 -11.77 12.93
C GLN A 625 0.92 -13.23 12.50
N GLY A 626 1.95 -13.95 12.04
CA GLY A 626 1.84 -15.36 11.67
C GLY A 626 1.44 -16.25 12.84
N GLN A 627 1.97 -15.96 14.02
CA GLN A 627 1.62 -16.68 15.26
C GLN A 627 0.20 -16.34 15.74
N LEU A 628 -0.24 -15.10 15.59
CA LEU A 628 -1.63 -14.72 15.85
C LEU A 628 -2.61 -15.45 14.90
N ASP A 629 -2.23 -15.62 13.63
CA ASP A 629 -3.05 -16.37 12.67
C ASP A 629 -3.13 -17.87 13.06
N ILE A 630 -2.07 -18.44 13.64
CA ILE A 630 -2.12 -19.81 14.19
C ILE A 630 -3.11 -19.86 15.38
N ALA A 631 -3.04 -18.90 16.31
CA ALA A 631 -3.98 -18.82 17.42
C ALA A 631 -5.43 -18.73 16.93
N ARG A 632 -5.67 -17.93 15.89
CA ARG A 632 -6.99 -17.77 15.26
C ARG A 632 -7.47 -19.07 14.61
N GLU A 633 -6.61 -19.76 13.87
CA GLU A 633 -6.94 -21.04 13.24
C GLU A 633 -7.30 -22.13 14.24
N GLU A 634 -6.54 -22.24 15.34
CA GLU A 634 -6.76 -23.25 16.35
C GLU A 634 -8.02 -22.98 17.21
N ALA A 635 -8.16 -21.75 17.72
CA ALA A 635 -9.23 -21.41 18.67
C ALA A 635 -10.50 -20.91 17.96
N PHE A 636 -10.37 -19.97 17.02
CA PHE A 636 -11.54 -19.29 16.42
C PHE A 636 -12.09 -20.03 15.21
N PHE A 637 -11.22 -20.63 14.37
CA PHE A 637 -11.64 -21.44 13.22
C PHE A 637 -11.74 -22.93 13.50
N ALA A 638 -11.39 -23.35 14.72
CA ALA A 638 -11.44 -24.76 15.19
C ALA A 638 -10.73 -25.74 14.22
N GLY A 639 -9.63 -25.32 13.58
CA GLY A 639 -8.87 -26.13 12.65
C GLY A 639 -9.59 -26.49 11.34
N ASP A 640 -10.67 -25.76 10.98
CA ASP A 640 -11.41 -26.03 9.74
C ASP A 640 -10.49 -25.97 8.52
N VAL A 641 -10.47 -27.02 7.73
CA VAL A 641 -9.58 -27.16 6.57
C VAL A 641 -9.71 -26.01 5.57
N ARG A 642 -10.90 -25.44 5.41
CA ARG A 642 -11.19 -24.38 4.45
C ARG A 642 -10.63 -23.02 4.91
N LEU A 643 -10.42 -22.84 6.22
CA LEU A 643 -10.03 -21.57 6.86
C LEU A 643 -8.56 -21.52 7.27
N ARG A 644 -7.93 -22.69 7.55
CA ARG A 644 -6.51 -22.74 7.88
C ARG A 644 -5.61 -22.57 6.66
N GLN A 645 -4.35 -22.26 6.91
CA GLN A 645 -3.31 -22.22 5.87
C GLN A 645 -2.99 -23.62 5.32
N LEU A 646 -2.35 -23.66 4.15
CA LEU A 646 -1.82 -24.87 3.53
C LEU A 646 -0.63 -25.41 4.33
N THR A 647 -0.48 -26.73 4.36
CA THR A 647 0.77 -27.38 4.80
C THR A 647 1.77 -27.47 3.63
N ALA A 648 3.04 -27.79 3.95
CA ALA A 648 4.06 -28.00 2.92
C ALA A 648 3.68 -29.14 1.95
N GLU A 649 3.15 -30.25 2.46
CA GLU A 649 2.71 -31.38 1.64
C GLU A 649 1.50 -31.01 0.76
N GLU A 650 0.61 -30.15 1.26
CA GLU A 650 -0.52 -29.66 0.48
C GLU A 650 -0.10 -28.73 -0.66
N ILE A 651 0.94 -27.93 -0.45
CA ILE A 651 1.54 -27.09 -1.49
C ILE A 651 2.21 -27.99 -2.55
N ASP A 652 3.01 -28.96 -2.11
CA ASP A 652 3.81 -29.79 -3.02
C ASP A 652 2.96 -30.66 -3.93
N ARG A 653 1.83 -31.20 -3.43
CA ARG A 653 0.92 -32.04 -4.24
C ARG A 653 0.12 -31.29 -5.30
N GLN A 654 0.10 -29.94 -5.30
CA GLN A 654 -0.61 -29.18 -6.33
C GLN A 654 -0.04 -29.42 -7.73
N THR A 655 -0.92 -29.52 -8.70
CA THR A 655 -0.56 -29.71 -10.11
C THR A 655 -1.34 -28.76 -11.02
N VAL A 656 -0.78 -28.40 -12.18
CA VAL A 656 -1.46 -27.64 -13.22
C VAL A 656 -2.77 -28.32 -13.62
N ALA A 657 -2.74 -29.65 -13.83
CA ALA A 657 -3.91 -30.42 -14.26
C ALA A 657 -5.08 -30.32 -13.27
N ALA A 658 -4.79 -30.38 -11.94
CA ALA A 658 -5.82 -30.23 -10.91
C ALA A 658 -6.44 -28.82 -10.90
N GLY A 659 -5.62 -27.77 -10.99
CA GLY A 659 -6.07 -26.39 -11.06
C GLY A 659 -6.94 -26.12 -12.30
N GLU A 660 -6.48 -26.56 -13.49
CA GLU A 660 -7.25 -26.41 -14.72
C GLU A 660 -8.56 -27.22 -14.72
N GLN A 661 -8.54 -28.43 -14.15
CA GLN A 661 -9.76 -29.21 -14.00
C GLN A 661 -10.78 -28.51 -13.11
N TRP A 662 -10.32 -27.96 -11.97
CA TRP A 662 -11.18 -27.22 -11.04
C TRP A 662 -11.72 -25.94 -11.70
N LEU A 663 -10.90 -25.20 -12.45
CA LEU A 663 -11.31 -24.03 -13.21
C LEU A 663 -12.39 -24.39 -14.25
N ARG A 664 -12.19 -25.44 -15.04
CA ARG A 664 -13.17 -25.90 -16.04
C ARG A 664 -14.51 -26.30 -15.40
N GLN A 665 -14.49 -26.96 -14.24
CA GLN A 665 -15.72 -27.35 -13.53
C GLN A 665 -16.46 -26.10 -13.05
N LEU A 666 -15.74 -25.16 -12.41
CA LEU A 666 -16.34 -23.91 -11.92
C LEU A 666 -16.86 -23.05 -13.07
N SER A 667 -16.03 -22.77 -14.08
CA SER A 667 -16.39 -21.94 -15.22
C SER A 667 -17.51 -22.55 -16.10
N GLY A 668 -17.68 -23.90 -16.09
CA GLY A 668 -18.68 -24.59 -16.86
C GLY A 668 -20.09 -24.54 -16.26
N SER A 669 -20.24 -24.43 -14.93
CA SER A 669 -21.55 -24.62 -14.29
C SER A 669 -21.90 -23.61 -13.20
N ALA A 670 -20.92 -22.93 -12.60
CA ALA A 670 -21.19 -22.01 -11.49
C ALA A 670 -22.09 -20.84 -11.92
N PRO A 671 -23.05 -20.43 -11.09
CA PRO A 671 -23.75 -19.17 -11.29
C PRO A 671 -22.77 -18.00 -11.46
N ILE A 672 -23.07 -17.11 -12.39
CA ILE A 672 -22.27 -15.90 -12.62
C ILE A 672 -23.13 -14.67 -12.36
N GLU A 673 -22.60 -13.76 -11.55
CA GLU A 673 -23.13 -12.43 -11.31
C GLU A 673 -22.10 -11.40 -11.71
N VAL A 674 -22.53 -10.40 -12.49
CA VAL A 674 -21.66 -9.36 -13.06
C VAL A 674 -22.13 -8.00 -12.59
N ALA A 675 -21.24 -7.19 -12.09
CA ALA A 675 -21.52 -5.79 -11.82
C ALA A 675 -20.61 -4.89 -12.67
N VAL A 676 -21.19 -3.89 -13.31
CA VAL A 676 -20.49 -2.90 -14.13
C VAL A 676 -20.86 -1.50 -13.63
N VAL A 677 -19.88 -0.76 -13.17
CA VAL A 677 -20.04 0.60 -12.60
C VAL A 677 -19.01 1.55 -13.19
N GLY A 678 -19.44 2.69 -13.67
CA GLY A 678 -18.52 3.73 -14.18
C GLY A 678 -19.07 4.46 -15.42
N GLU A 679 -18.15 5.09 -16.15
CA GLU A 679 -18.49 5.91 -17.32
C GLU A 679 -18.75 5.05 -18.58
N ILE A 680 -19.76 4.20 -18.52
CA ILE A 680 -20.19 3.35 -19.65
C ILE A 680 -21.70 3.28 -19.72
N SER A 681 -22.26 3.36 -20.93
CA SER A 681 -23.71 3.26 -21.14
C SER A 681 -24.23 1.83 -20.91
N LEU A 682 -25.50 1.71 -20.53
CA LEU A 682 -26.19 0.43 -20.40
C LEU A 682 -26.13 -0.40 -21.69
N ASP A 683 -26.37 0.24 -22.86
CA ASP A 683 -26.37 -0.43 -24.17
C ASP A 683 -24.99 -1.05 -24.46
N ARG A 684 -23.89 -0.29 -24.24
CA ARG A 684 -22.53 -0.80 -24.45
C ARG A 684 -22.20 -1.92 -23.45
N THR A 685 -22.63 -1.77 -22.21
CA THR A 685 -22.48 -2.83 -21.19
C THR A 685 -23.19 -4.13 -21.66
N MET A 686 -24.46 -4.02 -22.08
CA MET A 686 -25.21 -5.20 -22.52
C MET A 686 -24.63 -5.82 -23.80
N GLU A 687 -24.13 -5.02 -24.74
CA GLU A 687 -23.41 -5.52 -25.92
C GLU A 687 -22.20 -6.40 -25.50
N LEU A 688 -21.33 -5.89 -24.62
CA LEU A 688 -20.14 -6.61 -24.16
C LEU A 688 -20.49 -7.85 -23.35
N VAL A 689 -21.38 -7.72 -22.37
CA VAL A 689 -21.74 -8.85 -21.49
C VAL A 689 -22.48 -9.94 -22.25
N CYS A 690 -23.42 -9.60 -23.15
CA CYS A 690 -24.11 -10.56 -23.98
C CYS A 690 -23.13 -11.31 -24.89
N ARG A 691 -22.15 -10.61 -25.48
CA ARG A 691 -21.18 -11.25 -26.39
C ARG A 691 -20.22 -12.18 -25.63
N TYR A 692 -19.61 -11.72 -24.58
CA TYR A 692 -18.50 -12.44 -23.95
C TYR A 692 -18.91 -13.34 -22.77
N LEU A 693 -20.00 -13.04 -22.07
CA LEU A 693 -20.50 -13.86 -20.97
C LEU A 693 -21.83 -14.53 -21.29
N GLY A 694 -22.69 -13.91 -22.10
CA GLY A 694 -23.94 -14.49 -22.58
C GLY A 694 -23.75 -15.63 -23.56
N SER A 695 -22.57 -15.74 -24.18
CA SER A 695 -22.17 -16.88 -25.07
C SER A 695 -21.70 -18.12 -24.32
N LEU A 696 -21.47 -18.01 -22.99
CA LEU A 696 -21.07 -19.17 -22.18
C LEU A 696 -22.21 -20.18 -22.04
N ALA A 697 -21.86 -21.40 -21.60
CA ALA A 697 -22.84 -22.47 -21.38
C ALA A 697 -23.97 -22.07 -20.39
N GLN A 698 -25.11 -22.73 -20.48
CA GLN A 698 -26.25 -22.53 -19.58
C GLN A 698 -25.87 -22.76 -18.12
N ARG A 699 -26.38 -21.87 -17.22
CA ARG A 699 -26.10 -21.88 -15.80
C ARG A 699 -27.37 -21.85 -14.96
N SER A 700 -27.31 -22.41 -13.75
CA SER A 700 -28.38 -22.21 -12.75
C SER A 700 -28.33 -20.79 -12.18
N LEU A 701 -29.47 -20.27 -11.70
CA LEU A 701 -29.53 -18.99 -11.01
C LEU A 701 -29.12 -19.10 -9.52
N GLY A 702 -29.04 -20.29 -8.96
CA GLY A 702 -28.70 -20.57 -7.58
C GLY A 702 -27.46 -21.46 -7.43
N SER A 703 -26.76 -21.35 -6.30
CA SER A 703 -25.68 -22.25 -5.91
C SER A 703 -26.10 -23.14 -4.75
N ASP A 704 -25.71 -24.41 -4.78
CA ASP A 704 -25.94 -25.36 -3.66
C ASP A 704 -24.76 -25.35 -2.68
N LEU A 705 -24.38 -24.14 -2.21
CA LEU A 705 -23.28 -23.97 -1.24
C LEU A 705 -23.75 -23.88 0.22
N ASP A 706 -25.06 -23.83 0.48
CA ASP A 706 -25.58 -23.57 1.83
C ASP A 706 -25.21 -24.69 2.81
N ALA A 707 -25.20 -25.93 2.36
CA ALA A 707 -24.75 -27.07 3.17
C ALA A 707 -23.28 -26.95 3.63
N LEU A 708 -22.45 -26.20 2.87
CA LEU A 708 -21.03 -25.96 3.16
C LEU A 708 -20.83 -24.74 4.07
N ARG A 709 -21.84 -23.91 4.28
CA ARG A 709 -21.77 -22.68 5.10
C ARG A 709 -21.86 -22.94 6.61
N THR A 710 -21.32 -24.05 7.08
CA THR A 710 -21.36 -24.43 8.49
C THR A 710 -19.96 -24.56 9.05
N LEU A 711 -19.72 -24.01 10.24
CA LEU A 711 -18.48 -24.16 11.00
C LEU A 711 -18.74 -25.08 12.21
N LYS A 712 -18.03 -26.19 12.29
CA LYS A 712 -18.11 -27.12 13.41
C LYS A 712 -17.16 -26.68 14.53
N ARG A 713 -17.66 -25.84 15.42
CA ARG A 713 -16.95 -25.43 16.64
C ARG A 713 -17.91 -25.38 17.83
N GLY A 714 -17.36 -25.57 19.03
CA GLY A 714 -18.12 -25.37 20.27
C GLY A 714 -18.35 -23.90 20.58
N PRO A 715 -19.15 -23.58 21.60
CA PRO A 715 -19.24 -22.22 22.14
C PRO A 715 -17.88 -21.79 22.72
N GLY A 716 -17.65 -20.44 22.76
CA GLY A 716 -16.46 -19.89 23.39
C GLY A 716 -16.47 -20.00 24.95
N PRO A 717 -15.61 -19.32 25.66
CA PRO A 717 -14.70 -18.28 25.09
C PRO A 717 -13.64 -18.89 24.16
N TYR A 718 -13.33 -18.16 23.09
CA TYR A 718 -12.25 -18.50 22.16
C TYR A 718 -10.96 -17.83 22.64
N ASP A 719 -10.27 -18.48 23.61
CA ASP A 719 -9.07 -17.97 24.23
C ASP A 719 -7.84 -18.82 23.80
N LYS A 720 -6.81 -18.13 23.28
CA LYS A 720 -5.56 -18.77 22.90
C LYS A 720 -4.39 -17.82 23.08
N LEU A 721 -3.42 -18.26 23.88
CA LEU A 721 -2.12 -17.62 24.02
C LEU A 721 -1.06 -18.51 23.37
N ILE A 722 -0.30 -17.95 22.42
CA ILE A 722 0.90 -18.57 21.83
C ILE A 722 2.12 -17.78 22.29
N ARG A 723 3.11 -18.48 22.84
CA ARG A 723 4.44 -17.96 23.10
C ARG A 723 5.42 -18.57 22.10
N PHE A 724 6.26 -17.72 21.50
CA PHE A 724 7.15 -18.15 20.41
C PHE A 724 8.49 -17.41 20.45
N GLU A 725 9.48 -17.95 19.76
CA GLU A 725 10.80 -17.33 19.62
C GLU A 725 10.78 -16.29 18.50
N SER A 726 11.14 -15.04 18.81
CA SER A 726 11.32 -13.97 17.84
C SER A 726 12.25 -12.89 18.38
N LEU A 727 13.05 -12.29 17.51
CA LEU A 727 13.84 -11.10 17.80
C LEU A 727 13.02 -9.81 17.70
N THR A 728 11.85 -9.89 17.10
CA THR A 728 10.92 -8.76 16.97
C THR A 728 10.17 -8.60 18.31
N PRO A 729 10.44 -7.54 19.11
CA PRO A 729 9.89 -7.38 20.45
C PRO A 729 8.46 -6.83 20.42
N ARG A 730 7.57 -7.52 19.70
CA ARG A 730 6.19 -7.08 19.46
C ARG A 730 5.21 -8.22 19.62
N ALA A 731 4.26 -8.09 20.53
CA ALA A 731 3.12 -8.97 20.66
C ALA A 731 1.96 -8.52 19.75
N GLN A 732 1.14 -9.49 19.33
CA GLN A 732 -0.11 -9.26 18.63
C GLN A 732 -1.28 -9.71 19.48
N VAL A 733 -2.34 -8.92 19.51
CA VAL A 733 -3.51 -9.12 20.35
C VAL A 733 -4.79 -8.94 19.51
N VAL A 734 -5.70 -9.93 19.61
CA VAL A 734 -7.11 -9.78 19.19
C VAL A 734 -7.97 -9.93 20.44
N ALA A 735 -8.79 -8.91 20.72
CA ALA A 735 -9.75 -8.95 21.83
C ALA A 735 -11.10 -8.38 21.40
N GLY A 736 -12.18 -9.11 21.71
CA GLY A 736 -13.53 -8.74 21.31
C GLY A 736 -14.53 -9.88 21.48
N VAL A 737 -15.56 -9.88 20.64
CA VAL A 737 -16.64 -10.88 20.64
C VAL A 737 -17.03 -11.29 19.23
N VAL A 738 -17.59 -12.49 19.08
CA VAL A 738 -18.28 -12.90 17.84
C VAL A 738 -19.40 -11.92 17.55
N GLY A 739 -19.30 -11.18 16.44
CA GLY A 739 -20.23 -10.13 16.04
C GLY A 739 -21.41 -10.62 15.20
N ALA A 740 -22.06 -9.66 14.55
CA ALA A 740 -23.23 -9.89 13.69
C ALA A 740 -22.85 -10.51 12.34
N GLU A 741 -23.83 -11.19 11.72
CA GLU A 741 -23.74 -11.67 10.34
C GLU A 741 -24.09 -10.57 9.34
N GLU A 742 -23.55 -10.63 8.10
CA GLU A 742 -23.82 -9.65 7.04
C GLU A 742 -25.33 -9.43 6.79
N LYS A 743 -26.14 -10.48 6.87
CA LYS A 743 -27.59 -10.41 6.69
C LYS A 743 -28.35 -9.72 7.85
N GLU A 744 -27.72 -9.57 9.02
CA GLU A 744 -28.27 -8.84 10.18
C GLU A 744 -28.01 -7.34 10.05
N ILE A 745 -28.45 -6.73 8.94
CA ILE A 745 -28.05 -5.40 8.45
C ILE A 745 -28.20 -4.33 9.54
N ARG A 746 -29.29 -4.36 10.32
CA ARG A 746 -29.50 -3.38 11.40
C ARG A 746 -28.42 -3.50 12.47
N ASP A 747 -28.12 -4.72 12.92
CA ASP A 747 -27.09 -4.96 13.93
C ASP A 747 -25.70 -4.57 13.40
N VAL A 748 -25.39 -4.91 12.13
CA VAL A 748 -24.14 -4.48 11.47
C VAL A 748 -23.96 -2.97 11.53
N ARG A 749 -25.00 -2.20 11.22
CA ARG A 749 -24.96 -0.72 11.24
C ARG A 749 -24.83 -0.16 12.65
N LEU A 750 -25.56 -0.71 13.62
CA LEU A 750 -25.46 -0.31 15.03
C LEU A 750 -24.06 -0.60 15.59
N LEU A 751 -23.52 -1.80 15.32
CA LEU A 751 -22.17 -2.19 15.75
C LEU A 751 -21.08 -1.35 15.06
N THR A 752 -21.30 -0.90 13.82
CA THR A 752 -20.40 0.04 13.14
C THR A 752 -20.32 1.36 13.90
N LEU A 753 -21.45 1.97 14.27
CA LEU A 753 -21.43 3.22 15.09
C LEU A 753 -20.85 2.98 16.48
N ALA A 754 -21.21 1.87 17.15
CA ALA A 754 -20.66 1.54 18.45
C ALA A 754 -19.13 1.38 18.40
N SER A 755 -18.59 0.74 17.35
CA SER A 755 -17.13 0.58 17.18
C SER A 755 -16.42 1.92 17.01
N MET A 756 -17.05 2.93 16.38
CA MET A 756 -16.47 4.27 16.23
C MET A 756 -16.35 4.95 17.61
N VAL A 757 -17.41 4.93 18.42
CA VAL A 757 -17.36 5.50 19.78
C VAL A 757 -16.34 4.79 20.65
N ILE A 758 -16.31 3.46 20.61
CA ILE A 758 -15.34 2.65 21.37
C ILE A 758 -13.93 2.96 20.92
N SER A 759 -13.68 3.19 19.61
CA SER A 759 -12.37 3.58 19.08
C SER A 759 -11.87 4.88 19.68
N ASP A 760 -12.70 5.91 19.75
CA ASP A 760 -12.33 7.21 20.33
C ASP A 760 -11.98 7.06 21.83
N ARG A 761 -12.76 6.26 22.58
CA ARG A 761 -12.47 5.93 23.99
C ARG A 761 -11.16 5.12 24.14
N MET A 762 -10.88 4.18 23.21
CA MET A 762 -9.64 3.39 23.21
C MET A 762 -8.41 4.26 22.97
N ILE A 763 -8.47 5.21 22.03
CA ILE A 763 -7.37 6.13 21.77
C ILE A 763 -7.03 6.89 23.06
N LYS A 764 -8.05 7.45 23.72
CA LYS A 764 -7.84 8.20 24.96
C LYS A 764 -7.28 7.32 26.09
N ARG A 765 -7.91 6.19 26.40
CA ARG A 765 -7.50 5.37 27.54
C ARG A 765 -6.24 4.56 27.28
N LEU A 766 -6.15 3.84 26.14
CA LEU A 766 -5.08 2.88 25.90
C LEU A 766 -3.81 3.53 25.34
N ARG A 767 -3.97 4.58 24.51
CA ARG A 767 -2.82 5.27 23.92
C ARG A 767 -2.34 6.45 24.80
N GLU A 768 -3.26 7.37 25.18
CA GLU A 768 -2.87 8.62 25.84
C GLU A 768 -2.67 8.44 27.34
N ASP A 769 -3.64 7.81 28.05
CA ASP A 769 -3.60 7.70 29.51
C ASP A 769 -2.74 6.52 30.00
N GLU A 770 -2.89 5.32 29.44
CA GLU A 770 -2.22 4.09 29.89
C GLU A 770 -0.97 3.72 29.08
N GLN A 771 -0.74 4.34 27.92
CA GLN A 771 0.41 4.12 27.03
C GLN A 771 0.67 2.62 26.74
N LEU A 772 -0.40 1.87 26.51
CA LEU A 772 -0.33 0.44 26.21
C LEU A 772 -0.06 0.18 24.72
N VAL A 773 -0.44 1.10 23.85
CA VAL A 773 -0.35 0.93 22.39
C VAL A 773 -0.04 2.25 21.69
N TYR A 774 0.64 2.17 20.55
CA TYR A 774 0.79 3.33 19.64
C TYR A 774 -0.51 3.62 18.86
N SER A 775 -1.18 2.58 18.37
CA SER A 775 -2.44 2.71 17.63
C SER A 775 -3.43 1.61 18.01
N VAL A 776 -4.69 1.99 18.18
CA VAL A 776 -5.78 1.08 18.53
C VAL A 776 -7.08 1.54 17.90
N ARG A 777 -7.88 0.59 17.46
CA ARG A 777 -9.21 0.85 16.90
C ARG A 777 -10.12 -0.34 17.12
N ALA A 778 -11.35 -0.10 17.54
CA ALA A 778 -12.43 -1.07 17.47
C ALA A 778 -13.02 -1.11 16.06
N SER A 779 -13.41 -2.28 15.60
CA SER A 779 -14.09 -2.47 14.32
C SER A 779 -15.11 -3.60 14.42
N HIS A 780 -16.13 -3.56 13.58
CA HIS A 780 -17.02 -4.68 13.36
C HIS A 780 -16.83 -5.22 11.94
N GLN A 781 -16.48 -6.50 11.85
CA GLN A 781 -16.41 -7.25 10.60
C GLN A 781 -17.54 -8.29 10.60
N PRO A 782 -18.58 -8.14 9.77
CA PRO A 782 -19.69 -9.09 9.76
C PRO A 782 -19.27 -10.44 9.18
N GLY A 783 -19.85 -11.53 9.67
CA GLY A 783 -19.72 -12.85 9.08
C GLY A 783 -20.37 -12.89 7.70
N ARG A 784 -19.66 -13.40 6.68
CA ARG A 784 -20.13 -13.41 5.28
C ARG A 784 -20.36 -14.81 4.73
N ALA A 785 -19.30 -15.52 4.43
CA ALA A 785 -19.34 -16.81 3.73
C ALA A 785 -19.77 -17.96 4.64
N ILE A 786 -19.31 -17.95 5.88
CA ILE A 786 -19.63 -18.96 6.90
C ILE A 786 -20.14 -18.21 8.14
N PRO A 787 -21.35 -18.48 8.62
CA PRO A 787 -21.88 -17.88 9.84
C PRO A 787 -21.00 -18.16 11.07
N GLY A 788 -20.98 -17.21 12.00
CA GLY A 788 -20.19 -17.27 13.23
C GLY A 788 -18.75 -16.75 13.09
N LEU A 789 -18.33 -16.26 11.90
CA LEU A 789 -17.01 -15.67 11.69
C LEU A 789 -16.98 -14.14 11.86
N GLY A 790 -18.12 -13.50 12.14
CA GLY A 790 -18.16 -12.06 12.44
C GLY A 790 -17.37 -11.74 13.71
N LEU A 791 -16.71 -10.58 13.75
CA LEU A 791 -15.94 -10.11 14.90
C LEU A 791 -16.24 -8.63 15.18
N LEU A 792 -16.66 -8.34 16.40
CA LEU A 792 -16.63 -6.99 16.97
C LEU A 792 -15.46 -6.93 17.94
N GLY A 793 -14.42 -6.17 17.67
CA GLY A 793 -13.23 -6.18 18.49
C GLY A 793 -12.13 -5.27 18.00
N SER A 794 -10.96 -5.40 18.61
CA SER A 794 -9.72 -4.72 18.22
C SER A 794 -8.65 -5.75 17.91
N GLU A 795 -7.89 -5.49 16.85
CA GLU A 795 -6.61 -6.15 16.57
C GLU A 795 -5.51 -5.11 16.71
N SER A 796 -4.56 -5.34 17.62
CA SER A 796 -3.56 -4.35 18.00
C SER A 796 -2.21 -5.01 18.28
N SER A 797 -1.13 -4.22 18.15
CA SER A 797 0.22 -4.65 18.55
C SER A 797 0.71 -3.83 19.73
N THR A 798 1.50 -4.45 20.60
CA THR A 798 2.04 -3.84 21.83
C THR A 798 3.35 -4.51 22.26
N ASP A 799 3.98 -3.98 23.29
CA ASP A 799 5.09 -4.65 23.97
C ASP A 799 4.68 -6.00 24.55
N PRO A 800 5.55 -7.01 24.55
CA PRO A 800 5.22 -8.34 25.06
C PRO A 800 4.70 -8.38 26.51
N ASP A 801 5.23 -7.53 27.38
CA ASP A 801 4.85 -7.43 28.80
C ASP A 801 3.50 -6.73 29.02
N LYS A 802 3.02 -5.96 28.06
CA LYS A 802 1.74 -5.25 28.10
C LYS A 802 0.59 -6.03 27.46
N ALA A 803 0.87 -7.09 26.68
CA ALA A 803 -0.09 -7.73 25.80
C ALA A 803 -1.32 -8.31 26.52
N GLU A 804 -1.13 -9.01 27.62
CA GLU A 804 -2.24 -9.58 28.39
C GLU A 804 -3.11 -8.49 29.01
N ARG A 805 -2.48 -7.46 29.60
CA ARG A 805 -3.19 -6.29 30.14
C ARG A 805 -3.99 -5.56 29.05
N LEU A 806 -3.40 -5.37 27.87
CA LEU A 806 -4.08 -4.74 26.72
C LEU A 806 -5.35 -5.51 26.34
N ALA A 807 -5.25 -6.84 26.18
CA ALA A 807 -6.38 -7.69 25.83
C ALA A 807 -7.51 -7.58 26.86
N ASP A 808 -7.16 -7.64 28.13
CA ASP A 808 -8.12 -7.59 29.24
C ASP A 808 -8.78 -6.21 29.34
N THR A 809 -8.02 -5.11 29.17
CA THR A 809 -8.56 -3.74 29.17
C THR A 809 -9.48 -3.50 27.96
N ILE A 810 -9.15 -4.03 26.78
CA ILE A 810 -10.05 -3.95 25.61
C ILE A 810 -11.39 -4.62 25.91
N LEU A 811 -11.39 -5.83 26.47
CA LEU A 811 -12.62 -6.54 26.83
C LEU A 811 -13.40 -5.82 27.93
N GLU A 812 -12.72 -5.19 28.89
CA GLU A 812 -13.35 -4.35 29.91
C GLU A 812 -14.07 -3.15 29.28
N MET A 813 -13.43 -2.46 28.35
CA MET A 813 -14.01 -1.31 27.64
C MET A 813 -15.28 -1.68 26.85
N PHE A 814 -15.32 -2.86 26.23
CA PHE A 814 -16.53 -3.37 25.60
C PHE A 814 -17.64 -3.66 26.61
N LYS A 815 -17.31 -4.21 27.80
CA LYS A 815 -18.27 -4.44 28.90
C LYS A 815 -18.80 -3.13 29.46
N GLU A 816 -17.93 -2.13 29.67
CA GLU A 816 -18.30 -0.79 30.11
C GLU A 816 -19.27 -0.14 29.10
N PHE A 817 -18.98 -0.25 27.79
CA PHE A 817 -19.88 0.26 26.77
C PHE A 817 -21.23 -0.46 26.77
N ALA A 818 -21.25 -1.79 26.92
CA ALA A 818 -22.46 -2.58 27.01
C ALA A 818 -23.34 -2.21 28.24
N ALA A 819 -22.71 -1.74 29.32
CA ALA A 819 -23.43 -1.31 30.53
C ALA A 819 -23.88 0.16 30.45
N GLY A 820 -23.06 1.08 29.97
CA GLY A 820 -23.27 2.52 29.99
C GLY A 820 -23.77 3.13 28.68
N GLY A 821 -23.42 2.56 27.54
CA GLY A 821 -23.68 3.12 26.21
C GLY A 821 -22.85 4.38 25.89
N PRO A 822 -23.14 5.02 24.75
CA PRO A 822 -22.53 6.31 24.36
C PRO A 822 -23.26 7.50 25.01
N THR A 823 -22.57 8.61 25.18
CA THR A 823 -23.17 9.91 25.54
C THR A 823 -23.80 10.57 24.31
N ASP A 824 -24.64 11.61 24.54
CA ASP A 824 -25.25 12.40 23.47
C ASP A 824 -24.16 13.15 22.62
N GLU A 825 -23.08 13.60 23.26
CA GLU A 825 -21.95 14.23 22.58
C GLU A 825 -21.23 13.24 21.64
N GLU A 826 -20.90 12.04 22.12
CA GLU A 826 -20.30 10.97 21.33
C GLU A 826 -21.19 10.57 20.16
N MET A 827 -22.50 10.43 20.39
CA MET A 827 -23.48 10.17 19.31
C MET A 827 -23.49 11.28 18.27
N GLY A 828 -23.38 12.54 18.67
CA GLY A 828 -23.30 13.69 17.77
C GLY A 828 -22.05 13.65 16.89
N ILE A 829 -20.91 13.28 17.46
CA ILE A 829 -19.63 13.16 16.75
C ILE A 829 -19.70 12.02 15.73
N VAL A 830 -20.01 10.80 16.12
CA VAL A 830 -19.97 9.65 15.20
C VAL A 830 -21.00 9.73 14.09
N ARG A 831 -22.19 10.36 14.34
CA ARG A 831 -23.16 10.64 13.28
C ARG A 831 -22.63 11.59 12.22
N LYS A 832 -21.87 12.62 12.61
CA LYS A 832 -21.21 13.53 11.66
C LYS A 832 -20.10 12.81 10.89
N GLN A 833 -19.27 12.05 11.58
CA GLN A 833 -18.19 11.30 10.97
C GLN A 833 -18.71 10.31 9.92
N ILE A 834 -19.72 9.49 10.26
CA ILE A 834 -20.28 8.51 9.31
C ILE A 834 -21.00 9.20 8.13
N ALA A 835 -21.67 10.33 8.36
CA ALA A 835 -22.31 11.10 7.29
C ALA A 835 -21.27 11.62 6.31
N ASN A 836 -20.16 12.20 6.79
CA ASN A 836 -19.05 12.68 5.95
C ASN A 836 -18.40 11.55 5.13
N VAL A 837 -18.19 10.39 5.77
CA VAL A 837 -17.62 9.20 5.10
C VAL A 837 -18.56 8.72 3.99
N LEU A 838 -19.85 8.56 4.27
CA LEU A 838 -20.84 8.09 3.29
C LEU A 838 -21.02 9.09 2.15
N GLU A 839 -21.09 10.39 2.45
CA GLU A 839 -21.21 11.42 1.40
C GLU A 839 -20.07 11.34 0.39
N THR A 840 -18.85 11.07 0.86
CA THR A 840 -17.68 10.92 -0.03
C THR A 840 -17.70 9.59 -0.75
N GLN A 841 -17.91 8.48 -0.02
CA GLN A 841 -17.86 7.14 -0.60
C GLN A 841 -18.95 6.89 -1.65
N MET A 842 -20.17 7.39 -1.44
CA MET A 842 -21.27 7.22 -2.39
C MET A 842 -21.07 7.94 -3.72
N LYS A 843 -20.12 8.86 -3.83
CA LYS A 843 -19.68 9.48 -5.09
C LYS A 843 -18.71 8.57 -5.86
N GLU A 844 -18.06 7.59 -5.22
CA GLU A 844 -17.04 6.74 -5.82
C GLU A 844 -17.64 5.50 -6.51
N PRO A 845 -17.23 5.17 -7.75
CA PRO A 845 -17.69 3.96 -8.44
C PRO A 845 -17.41 2.68 -7.66
N ARG A 846 -16.29 2.62 -6.94
CA ARG A 846 -15.90 1.46 -6.12
C ARG A 846 -16.88 1.14 -4.99
N PHE A 847 -17.47 2.16 -4.38
CA PHE A 847 -18.52 1.97 -3.37
C PHE A 847 -19.70 1.20 -3.96
N TRP A 848 -20.21 1.65 -5.11
CA TRP A 848 -21.35 1.03 -5.76
C TRP A 848 -21.05 -0.36 -6.28
N LEU A 849 -19.85 -0.57 -6.83
CA LEU A 849 -19.42 -1.91 -7.20
C LEU A 849 -19.49 -2.85 -6.00
N GLY A 850 -19.03 -2.42 -4.82
CA GLY A 850 -19.11 -3.21 -3.58
C GLY A 850 -20.54 -3.49 -3.11
N GLN A 851 -21.51 -2.61 -3.42
CA GLN A 851 -22.92 -2.82 -3.07
C GLN A 851 -23.62 -3.83 -4.00
N ILE A 852 -23.25 -3.86 -5.31
CA ILE A 852 -24.02 -4.61 -6.31
C ILE A 852 -23.27 -5.83 -6.90
N SER A 853 -22.02 -6.06 -6.54
CA SER A 853 -21.22 -7.15 -7.12
C SER A 853 -21.69 -8.57 -6.74
N ASP A 854 -22.40 -8.69 -5.61
CA ASP A 854 -22.93 -9.95 -5.08
C ASP A 854 -24.37 -9.79 -4.57
N LEU A 855 -25.14 -8.89 -5.20
CA LEU A 855 -26.47 -8.48 -4.78
C LEU A 855 -27.45 -9.68 -4.74
N ASN A 856 -27.54 -10.42 -5.86
CA ASN A 856 -28.39 -11.59 -5.96
C ASN A 856 -27.80 -12.79 -5.21
N TYR A 857 -26.48 -13.00 -5.32
CA TYR A 857 -25.80 -14.12 -4.68
C TYR A 857 -25.93 -14.09 -3.15
N ARG A 858 -25.90 -12.91 -2.52
CA ARG A 858 -26.05 -12.72 -1.08
C ARG A 858 -27.51 -12.45 -0.65
N GLY A 859 -28.44 -12.27 -1.59
CA GLY A 859 -29.82 -11.90 -1.29
C GLY A 859 -29.95 -10.52 -0.65
N LYS A 860 -29.09 -9.56 -1.04
CA LYS A 860 -29.11 -8.18 -0.56
C LYS A 860 -30.27 -7.40 -1.16
N SER A 861 -30.73 -6.36 -0.47
CA SER A 861 -31.81 -5.48 -0.92
C SER A 861 -31.29 -4.11 -1.33
N LEU A 862 -31.72 -3.60 -2.50
CA LEU A 862 -31.46 -2.21 -2.89
C LEU A 862 -32.11 -1.19 -1.95
N GLU A 863 -33.20 -1.55 -1.26
CA GLU A 863 -33.83 -0.68 -0.25
C GLU A 863 -32.88 -0.40 0.93
N ASP A 864 -32.05 -1.38 1.30
CA ASP A 864 -31.03 -1.19 2.33
C ASP A 864 -29.94 -0.22 1.88
N VAL A 865 -29.59 -0.22 0.59
CA VAL A 865 -28.63 0.74 0.03
C VAL A 865 -29.23 2.15 -0.03
N LYS A 866 -30.51 2.29 -0.42
CA LYS A 866 -31.24 3.57 -0.39
C LYS A 866 -31.31 4.18 1.01
N ALA A 867 -31.45 3.36 2.03
CA ALA A 867 -31.54 3.82 3.42
C ALA A 867 -30.21 4.35 3.99
N LEU A 868 -29.06 4.01 3.39
CA LEU A 868 -27.74 4.32 3.94
C LEU A 868 -27.52 5.80 4.32
N PRO A 869 -27.87 6.80 3.48
CA PRO A 869 -27.58 8.22 3.77
C PRO A 869 -28.23 8.71 5.07
N GLY A 870 -29.40 8.18 5.42
CA GLY A 870 -30.20 8.66 6.56
C GLY A 870 -30.28 7.73 7.76
N VAL A 871 -30.07 6.42 7.58
CA VAL A 871 -30.35 5.42 8.61
C VAL A 871 -29.53 5.63 9.89
N TYR A 872 -28.28 6.01 9.79
CA TYR A 872 -27.38 6.24 10.92
C TYR A 872 -27.82 7.42 11.80
N GLN A 873 -28.55 8.39 11.25
CA GLN A 873 -29.09 9.53 11.99
C GLN A 873 -30.27 9.14 12.88
N THR A 874 -30.93 8.02 12.57
CA THR A 874 -32.12 7.55 13.29
C THR A 874 -31.80 6.73 14.55
N PHE A 875 -30.60 6.16 14.66
CA PHE A 875 -30.20 5.31 15.77
C PHE A 875 -29.99 6.10 17.06
N LYS A 876 -30.46 5.53 18.18
CA LYS A 876 -30.39 6.13 19.53
C LYS A 876 -29.28 5.51 20.37
N ALA A 877 -28.80 6.23 21.38
CA ALA A 877 -27.73 5.77 22.28
C ALA A 877 -28.04 4.41 22.93
N ASP A 878 -29.29 4.23 23.42
CA ASP A 878 -29.72 2.97 24.04
C ASP A 878 -29.67 1.79 23.04
N GLU A 879 -29.93 2.01 21.75
CA GLU A 879 -29.86 0.95 20.75
C GLU A 879 -28.42 0.47 20.51
N LEU A 880 -27.46 1.39 20.58
CA LEU A 880 -26.01 1.02 20.47
C LEU A 880 -25.59 0.24 21.73
N LYS A 881 -26.01 0.69 22.91
CA LYS A 881 -25.78 -0.03 24.15
C LYS A 881 -26.37 -1.45 24.11
N ASP A 882 -27.63 -1.55 23.76
CA ASP A 882 -28.38 -2.83 23.78
C ASP A 882 -27.82 -3.83 22.74
N VAL A 883 -27.42 -3.38 21.56
CA VAL A 883 -26.81 -4.27 20.56
C VAL A 883 -25.48 -4.80 21.07
N VAL A 884 -24.58 -3.96 21.61
CA VAL A 884 -23.30 -4.44 22.15
C VAL A 884 -23.52 -5.39 23.31
N ALA A 885 -24.45 -5.09 24.26
CA ALA A 885 -24.82 -5.97 25.37
C ALA A 885 -25.33 -7.34 24.90
N ARG A 886 -26.07 -7.40 23.78
CA ARG A 886 -26.57 -8.65 23.19
C ARG A 886 -25.45 -9.57 22.72
N TYR A 887 -24.35 -9.02 22.18
CA TYR A 887 -23.19 -9.77 21.70
C TYR A 887 -22.15 -10.02 22.79
N MET A 888 -22.08 -9.20 23.85
CA MET A 888 -21.12 -9.34 24.97
C MET A 888 -21.54 -10.48 25.92
N LYS A 889 -21.39 -11.73 25.46
CA LYS A 889 -21.63 -12.96 26.21
C LYS A 889 -20.37 -13.77 26.37
N ASP A 890 -20.23 -14.50 27.47
CA ASP A 890 -19.01 -15.27 27.78
C ASP A 890 -18.72 -16.34 26.70
N ASP A 891 -19.74 -16.96 26.13
CA ASP A 891 -19.62 -17.94 25.06
C ASP A 891 -19.26 -17.35 23.69
N ARG A 892 -19.19 -16.03 23.58
CA ARG A 892 -18.82 -15.28 22.38
C ARG A 892 -17.47 -14.55 22.48
N LEU A 893 -16.84 -14.54 23.65
CA LEU A 893 -15.57 -13.84 23.86
C LEU A 893 -14.48 -14.41 22.95
N VAL A 894 -13.67 -13.52 22.39
CA VAL A 894 -12.49 -13.82 21.56
C VAL A 894 -11.30 -13.10 22.17
N ARG A 895 -10.28 -13.86 22.57
CA ARG A 895 -9.04 -13.37 23.17
C ARG A 895 -7.88 -14.18 22.61
N LEU A 896 -7.19 -13.65 21.59
CA LEU A 896 -6.10 -14.33 20.90
C LEU A 896 -4.83 -13.50 21.07
N LEU A 897 -3.77 -14.11 21.57
CA LEU A 897 -2.50 -13.46 21.82
C LEU A 897 -1.35 -14.26 21.20
N ALA A 898 -0.44 -13.54 20.55
CA ALA A 898 0.86 -14.06 20.14
C ALA A 898 1.94 -13.19 20.79
N ILE A 899 2.67 -13.77 21.75
CA ILE A 899 3.65 -13.06 22.58
C ILE A 899 5.02 -13.68 22.35
N PRO A 900 6.01 -12.93 21.81
CA PRO A 900 7.37 -13.43 21.69
C PRO A 900 7.98 -13.64 23.09
N ASN A 901 8.75 -14.72 23.25
CA ASN A 901 9.57 -14.92 24.43
C ASN A 901 10.61 -13.81 24.49
N GLY A 902 10.73 -13.13 25.61
CA GLY A 902 11.71 -12.04 25.76
C GLY A 902 13.12 -12.52 25.40
N GLN A 903 13.91 -11.65 24.82
CA GLN A 903 15.33 -11.90 24.56
C GLN A 903 16.00 -12.37 25.86
N ALA A 904 16.57 -13.57 25.87
CA ALA A 904 17.68 -13.84 26.76
C ALA A 904 18.69 -12.73 26.48
N LYS A 905 19.01 -11.88 27.48
CA LYS A 905 19.99 -10.82 27.35
C LYS A 905 21.24 -11.42 26.74
N THR A 906 21.42 -11.28 25.46
CA THR A 906 22.70 -11.47 24.81
C THR A 906 23.58 -10.33 25.30
N THR A 907 24.34 -10.60 26.33
CA THR A 907 25.55 -9.85 26.66
C THR A 907 26.48 -10.02 25.46
N THR A 908 26.33 -9.19 24.46
CA THR A 908 27.39 -8.95 23.48
C THR A 908 28.48 -8.19 24.21
N GLU A 909 29.43 -8.91 24.78
CA GLU A 909 30.75 -8.34 25.03
C GLU A 909 31.26 -7.85 23.67
N PRO A 910 31.70 -6.61 23.55
CA PRO A 910 32.31 -6.14 22.32
C PRO A 910 33.59 -6.95 22.13
N SER A 911 33.66 -7.77 21.08
CA SER A 911 34.86 -8.43 20.63
C SER A 911 35.90 -7.35 20.30
N SER A 912 36.81 -7.10 21.21
CA SER A 912 37.98 -6.28 20.98
C SER A 912 38.96 -7.03 20.09
N GLU A 913 38.72 -7.07 18.80
CA GLU A 913 39.78 -7.35 17.84
C GLU A 913 40.58 -6.06 17.64
N LYS A 914 41.73 -6.01 18.33
CA LYS A 914 42.76 -4.99 18.13
C LYS A 914 43.12 -4.93 16.66
N ALA A 915 42.79 -3.85 15.99
CA ALA A 915 43.38 -3.49 14.72
C ALA A 915 44.91 -3.41 14.90
N ALA A 916 45.63 -4.31 14.27
CA ALA A 916 47.08 -4.25 14.18
C ALA A 916 47.46 -3.02 13.32
N GLN A 917 48.10 -2.05 13.93
CA GLN A 917 48.76 -0.96 13.21
C GLN A 917 49.95 -1.51 12.39
N PRO A 918 50.11 -1.12 11.14
CA PRO A 918 51.36 -1.43 10.40
C PRO A 918 52.52 -0.56 10.93
N ALA A 919 53.58 -1.24 11.32
CA ALA A 919 54.84 -0.65 11.75
C ALA A 919 55.42 0.27 10.66
N GLY A 920 55.67 1.51 11.04
CA GLY A 920 56.36 2.50 10.21
C GLY A 920 57.78 2.08 9.84
N SER A 921 58.11 2.09 8.56
CA SER A 921 59.46 2.10 8.05
C SER A 921 59.90 3.55 7.76
N ARG A 922 60.92 4.03 8.48
CA ARG A 922 61.65 5.23 8.16
C ARG A 922 62.57 4.96 6.99
N MET A 923 62.54 5.84 6.08
CA MET A 923 63.45 6.46 5.13
C MET A 923 64.84 5.84 4.81
N PRO A 924 65.50 6.24 3.76
CA PRO A 924 65.79 7.63 3.40
C PRO A 924 65.12 8.19 2.17
#